data_39d44f323df9fa7f1655feb4c5139e66
#
_entry.id   39d44f323df9fa7f1655feb4c5139e66
#
_cell.length_a   1.000
_cell.length_b   1.000
_cell.length_c   1.000
_cell.angle_alpha   90.00
_cell.angle_beta   90.00
_cell.angle_gamma   90.00
#
_symmetry.space_group_name_H-M   'P 1'
#
loop_
_entity.id
_entity.type
_entity.pdbx_description
1 polymer ?
#
loop_
_entity_poly.entity_id
_entity_poly.type
_entity_poly.pdbx_seq_one_letter_code
_entity_poly.pdbx_strand_id
1 'polypeptide(L)'
;MAVLPDPAATRAVLIGTSRYAHLQQLPAVANNLSALAGLLCAPHSWGLAPEHCTVVEDPATAVEVLEAVRTAAEEATDTLLVYFAGHGLVEPRRGELFLGLTGSIQHRSYTGLPYGTLRDVVLDGRTGRQVMLLDCCFSGRVLGFMSAPGAETVIDQVEVEGTYLLASVPDTSFALAPPGEPHTAFTGELLRLLREGAPGGPELLDLDTVYARVYSALRAKGRPLPQKRDRNTAGGLALARNVAWTPPGFGPPPPPYGHEPGPAPAPPYEPPFAPTPSVYEDETAPAPAPGPPAALPPKPAWSPVSLPSPAPAPSPGGASPGRRRALRYALAGGLALALIAAGIPLVMSWVKDSGSSTNDSGQPRSTSSSTPKTGPTSGYNAATKDTVNASPKSGGTLKFVSSTTPDSWDPQRSYYGFVWNFSRYYARQLVTYAPKAGKGGTELVPDLAEKRAEVTDGGKTYTYTLRDGITWQDGSKITSKDIKYGIERIWATDVISGGPAYLQQVLDPDHTYKGPYKDTSEDKLGLKAIETPNDRTIVFRLPKPNGDFERMLAMPAGSPVKRAKDTKARYQDDPFSSGPYAFRSYQSGKSLELVRNTEWNRASDPIRTALPDRITVDIASDEQATAQALFSGRYDLAMGFTGLTGEGLSKARNDSGLRARLDNPYNGILLYAALPRSVKPLNNVHCRKAILYAADRENVRTAAGGPQSGDIAPHMLPPAVAGSDPSYDPYGTLKDGGKPNTAEAKAKAKEELRACGKPNGFTTTIATRNRPGDVDIATALSESLKRVGISARVEEIDLVNYAETMGSPATVKKKGYGIVVQRWAADFPTGQGFLQPIADGRLIQNTGNINISELDDPTVDDLFDAAIAEEDPAKAGRDYARINQKISDSAAYLPLMFQRSTIWRGSRLTNVRTSEAWDGNYDYASLGVAG
;
A
#
# COMPACT_ATOMS: atom_id res chain seq x y z
N MET A 1 -9.21 -11.61 34.00
CA MET A 1 -9.75 -10.64 34.98
C MET A 1 -8.75 -9.51 35.10
N ALA A 2 -9.20 -8.27 35.13
CA ALA A 2 -8.33 -7.11 35.31
C ALA A 2 -7.67 -7.16 36.71
N VAL A 3 -6.38 -6.83 36.81
CA VAL A 3 -5.61 -6.90 38.06
C VAL A 3 -4.75 -5.65 38.19
N LEU A 4 -4.72 -5.02 39.37
CA LEU A 4 -3.76 -3.99 39.70
C LEU A 4 -2.36 -4.60 39.90
N PRO A 5 -1.27 -3.89 39.51
CA PRO A 5 0.08 -4.37 39.76
C PRO A 5 0.42 -4.32 41.26
N ASP A 6 1.40 -5.13 41.69
CA ASP A 6 1.96 -5.06 43.05
C ASP A 6 2.82 -3.79 43.21
N PRO A 7 2.46 -2.83 44.09
CA PRO A 7 3.20 -1.58 44.23
C PRO A 7 4.67 -1.75 44.64
N ALA A 8 4.98 -2.81 45.40
CA ALA A 8 6.32 -3.06 45.88
C ALA A 8 7.25 -3.61 44.80
N ALA A 9 6.67 -4.37 43.86
CA ALA A 9 7.36 -5.05 42.78
C ALA A 9 7.31 -4.31 41.43
N THR A 10 6.66 -3.12 41.39
CA THR A 10 6.45 -2.31 40.18
C THR A 10 7.34 -1.09 40.17
N ARG A 11 7.77 -0.70 38.98
CA ARG A 11 8.53 0.54 38.72
C ARG A 11 7.89 1.32 37.60
N ALA A 12 7.94 2.66 37.71
CA ALA A 12 7.48 3.58 36.67
C ALA A 12 8.59 4.60 36.35
N VAL A 13 8.84 4.84 35.08
CA VAL A 13 9.76 5.90 34.61
C VAL A 13 8.97 6.83 33.69
N LEU A 14 8.85 8.09 34.10
CA LEU A 14 8.14 9.15 33.39
C LEU A 14 9.16 10.12 32.81
N ILE A 15 9.28 10.13 31.47
CA ILE A 15 10.25 10.90 30.71
C ILE A 15 9.52 12.00 29.96
N GLY A 16 10.03 13.24 30.05
CA GLY A 16 9.41 14.31 29.27
C GLY A 16 10.37 15.44 28.95
N THR A 17 10.28 15.95 27.72
CA THR A 17 11.03 17.12 27.31
C THR A 17 10.06 18.27 27.00
N SER A 18 10.07 19.29 27.87
CA SER A 18 9.23 20.48 27.81
C SER A 18 9.98 21.65 27.18
N ARG A 19 11.31 21.75 27.40
CA ARG A 19 12.20 22.81 26.97
C ARG A 19 13.21 22.32 25.93
N TYR A 20 13.21 22.94 24.77
CA TYR A 20 14.10 22.61 23.65
C TYR A 20 14.97 23.79 23.26
N ALA A 21 16.23 23.56 22.98
CA ALA A 21 17.13 24.59 22.48
C ALA A 21 16.84 24.96 21.02
N HIS A 22 16.34 24.01 20.20
CA HIS A 22 16.22 24.18 18.76
C HIS A 22 14.86 23.74 18.19
N LEU A 23 13.93 23.26 19.01
CA LEU A 23 12.59 22.86 18.64
C LEU A 23 11.54 23.72 19.36
N GLN A 24 10.27 23.56 18.96
CA GLN A 24 9.15 24.23 19.61
C GLN A 24 9.03 23.80 21.07
N GLN A 25 8.80 24.74 21.98
CA GLN A 25 8.58 24.49 23.41
C GLN A 25 7.26 23.75 23.63
N LEU A 26 7.23 22.82 24.60
CA LEU A 26 6.06 22.02 24.95
C LEU A 26 5.77 22.10 26.47
N PRO A 27 5.38 23.27 27.01
CA PRO A 27 5.24 23.48 28.47
C PRO A 27 4.23 22.53 29.12
N ALA A 28 3.22 22.05 28.40
CA ALA A 28 2.24 21.07 28.90
C ALA A 28 2.88 19.74 29.32
N VAL A 29 4.06 19.39 28.80
CA VAL A 29 4.75 18.14 29.12
C VAL A 29 5.19 18.07 30.58
N ALA A 30 5.72 19.16 31.14
CA ALA A 30 6.10 19.23 32.56
C ALA A 30 4.88 18.96 33.47
N ASN A 31 3.72 19.54 33.13
CA ASN A 31 2.47 19.28 33.85
C ASN A 31 2.00 17.84 33.73
N ASN A 32 2.21 17.20 32.56
CA ASN A 32 1.87 15.79 32.35
C ASN A 32 2.66 14.90 33.33
N LEU A 33 3.98 15.11 33.41
CA LEU A 33 4.85 14.30 34.30
C LEU A 33 4.42 14.41 35.76
N SER A 34 4.26 15.62 36.25
CA SER A 34 3.86 15.88 37.67
C SER A 34 2.49 15.28 37.99
N ALA A 35 1.51 15.44 37.06
CA ALA A 35 0.16 14.93 37.26
C ALA A 35 0.09 13.40 37.21
N LEU A 36 0.83 12.76 36.29
CA LEU A 36 0.86 11.31 36.15
C LEU A 36 1.60 10.66 37.33
N ALA A 37 2.75 11.23 37.77
CA ALA A 37 3.46 10.75 38.96
C ALA A 37 2.57 10.80 40.20
N GLY A 38 1.90 11.92 40.45
CA GLY A 38 0.98 12.06 41.57
C GLY A 38 -0.18 11.08 41.52
N LEU A 39 -0.68 10.73 40.33
CA LEU A 39 -1.77 9.78 40.14
C LEU A 39 -1.28 8.34 40.37
N LEU A 40 -0.13 7.93 39.84
CA LEU A 40 0.41 6.59 40.04
C LEU A 40 0.74 6.30 41.53
N CYS A 41 1.16 7.32 42.28
CA CYS A 41 1.40 7.20 43.73
C CYS A 41 0.09 7.25 44.59
N ALA A 42 -1.05 7.62 43.98
CA ALA A 42 -2.30 7.71 44.70
C ALA A 42 -2.87 6.33 45.06
N PRO A 43 -3.49 6.15 46.28
CA PRO A 43 -4.00 4.84 46.76
C PRO A 43 -5.09 4.22 45.87
N HIS A 44 -5.84 5.02 45.12
CA HIS A 44 -6.89 4.53 44.22
C HIS A 44 -6.36 4.08 42.85
N SER A 45 -5.09 4.36 42.56
CA SER A 45 -4.37 3.89 41.37
C SER A 45 -3.40 2.75 41.79
N TRP A 46 -2.12 2.87 41.42
CA TRP A 46 -1.12 1.84 41.76
C TRP A 46 -0.58 1.95 43.19
N GLY A 47 -0.67 3.13 43.82
CA GLY A 47 -0.17 3.33 45.17
C GLY A 47 1.34 3.16 45.30
N LEU A 48 2.07 3.55 44.24
CA LEU A 48 3.54 3.43 44.21
C LEU A 48 4.18 4.29 45.30
N ALA A 49 5.22 3.76 45.96
CA ALA A 49 6.09 4.58 46.76
C ALA A 49 6.81 5.61 45.86
N PRO A 50 7.04 6.85 46.29
CA PRO A 50 7.66 7.89 45.46
C PRO A 50 9.00 7.46 44.83
N GLU A 51 9.80 6.64 45.56
CA GLU A 51 11.06 6.06 45.08
C GLU A 51 10.89 5.03 43.95
N HIS A 52 9.69 4.51 43.73
CA HIS A 52 9.37 3.58 42.67
C HIS A 52 8.85 4.28 41.41
N CYS A 53 8.72 5.61 41.43
CA CYS A 53 8.25 6.44 40.32
C CYS A 53 9.30 7.49 39.94
N THR A 54 10.22 7.14 39.07
CA THR A 54 11.28 8.02 38.60
C THR A 54 10.78 9.00 37.55
N VAL A 55 11.03 10.29 37.75
CA VAL A 55 10.71 11.36 36.78
C VAL A 55 11.99 11.93 36.18
N VAL A 56 12.10 11.86 34.85
CA VAL A 56 13.21 12.39 34.06
C VAL A 56 12.70 13.59 33.25
N GLU A 57 12.83 14.78 33.81
CA GLU A 57 12.36 16.03 33.19
C GLU A 57 13.50 16.72 32.45
N ASP A 58 13.23 17.12 31.19
CA ASP A 58 14.14 17.86 30.30
C ASP A 58 15.53 17.19 30.16
N PRO A 59 15.63 15.87 29.84
CA PRO A 59 16.90 15.18 29.73
C PRO A 59 17.81 15.81 28.69
N ALA A 60 19.10 15.98 29.06
CA ALA A 60 20.09 16.53 28.15
C ALA A 60 20.72 15.45 27.24
N THR A 61 20.79 14.21 27.70
CA THR A 61 21.44 13.12 26.99
C THR A 61 20.60 11.85 26.96
N ALA A 62 20.81 11.02 25.92
CA ALA A 62 20.20 9.71 25.83
C ALA A 62 20.62 8.77 26.97
N VAL A 63 21.86 8.91 27.47
CA VAL A 63 22.40 8.09 28.55
C VAL A 63 21.60 8.30 29.85
N GLU A 64 21.27 9.52 30.18
CA GLU A 64 20.47 9.88 31.38
C GLU A 64 19.12 9.13 31.37
N VAL A 65 18.43 9.10 30.24
CA VAL A 65 17.15 8.39 30.06
C VAL A 65 17.35 6.88 30.16
N LEU A 66 18.34 6.34 29.43
CA LEU A 66 18.57 4.90 29.36
C LEU A 66 19.00 4.31 30.70
N GLU A 67 19.83 5.04 31.49
CA GLU A 67 20.22 4.58 32.84
C GLU A 67 19.03 4.56 33.81
N ALA A 68 18.16 5.58 33.76
CA ALA A 68 16.95 5.59 34.59
C ALA A 68 16.01 4.42 34.24
N VAL A 69 15.82 4.14 32.94
CA VAL A 69 14.97 3.03 32.50
C VAL A 69 15.61 1.69 32.82
N ARG A 70 16.93 1.53 32.64
CA ARG A 70 17.66 0.29 32.97
C ARG A 70 17.55 -0.04 34.46
N THR A 71 17.80 0.94 35.33
CA THR A 71 17.68 0.74 36.78
C THR A 71 16.27 0.26 37.15
N ALA A 72 15.25 0.92 36.61
CA ALA A 72 13.87 0.52 36.86
C ALA A 72 13.53 -0.88 36.28
N ALA A 73 14.08 -1.23 35.10
CA ALA A 73 13.88 -2.54 34.47
C ALA A 73 14.56 -3.69 35.23
N GLU A 74 15.72 -3.43 35.84
CA GLU A 74 16.43 -4.39 36.71
C GLU A 74 15.71 -4.63 38.04
N GLU A 75 15.06 -3.58 38.58
CA GLU A 75 14.38 -3.62 39.87
C GLU A 75 12.93 -4.11 39.78
N ALA A 76 12.25 -3.91 38.63
CA ALA A 76 10.86 -4.33 38.45
C ALA A 76 10.77 -5.86 38.37
N THR A 77 9.89 -6.45 39.17
CA THR A 77 9.61 -7.90 39.15
C THR A 77 8.16 -8.24 38.83
N ASP A 78 7.23 -7.27 38.89
CA ASP A 78 5.84 -7.43 38.48
C ASP A 78 5.54 -6.61 37.20
N THR A 79 5.63 -5.28 37.24
CA THR A 79 5.29 -4.42 36.14
C THR A 79 6.32 -3.29 35.97
N LEU A 80 6.70 -3.01 34.73
CA LEU A 80 7.48 -1.84 34.34
C LEU A 80 6.61 -0.92 33.48
N LEU A 81 6.42 0.35 33.89
CA LEU A 81 5.78 1.39 33.10
C LEU A 81 6.83 2.39 32.62
N VAL A 82 6.89 2.62 31.31
CA VAL A 82 7.68 3.70 30.73
C VAL A 82 6.74 4.65 29.98
N TYR A 83 6.73 5.91 30.37
CA TYR A 83 5.98 6.99 29.73
C TYR A 83 6.97 7.98 29.10
N PHE A 84 6.72 8.37 27.88
CA PHE A 84 7.46 9.46 27.21
C PHE A 84 6.50 10.50 26.66
N ALA A 85 6.80 11.80 26.91
CA ALA A 85 6.12 12.94 26.29
C ALA A 85 7.13 13.95 25.71
N GLY A 86 6.92 14.38 24.47
CA GLY A 86 7.82 15.29 23.79
C GLY A 86 7.73 15.22 22.27
N HIS A 87 8.72 15.80 21.58
CA HIS A 87 8.83 15.66 20.13
C HIS A 87 9.29 14.27 19.73
N GLY A 88 8.64 13.68 18.73
CA GLY A 88 9.14 12.55 17.98
C GLY A 88 9.87 13.03 16.71
N LEU A 89 11.06 12.53 16.45
CA LEU A 89 11.87 12.82 15.26
C LEU A 89 12.04 11.52 14.48
N VAL A 90 11.84 11.55 13.17
CA VAL A 90 11.99 10.36 12.31
C VAL A 90 13.23 10.52 11.43
N GLU A 91 14.07 9.50 11.37
CA GLU A 91 15.23 9.49 10.49
C GLU A 91 14.78 9.29 9.04
N PRO A 92 15.15 10.21 8.12
CA PRO A 92 14.59 10.26 6.77
C PRO A 92 14.83 9.03 5.88
N ARG A 93 15.90 8.28 6.13
CA ARG A 93 16.33 7.18 5.26
C ARG A 93 15.87 5.81 5.73
N ARG A 94 15.73 5.63 7.05
CA ARG A 94 15.41 4.34 7.67
C ARG A 94 14.04 4.32 8.34
N GLY A 95 13.40 5.49 8.49
CA GLY A 95 12.15 5.63 9.20
C GLY A 95 12.25 5.41 10.71
N GLU A 96 13.47 5.36 11.27
CA GLU A 96 13.68 5.16 12.72
C GLU A 96 13.14 6.33 13.53
N LEU A 97 12.42 6.01 14.61
CA LEU A 97 11.91 7.00 15.56
C LEU A 97 13.00 7.36 16.57
N PHE A 98 13.19 8.66 16.78
CA PHE A 98 14.05 9.23 17.83
C PHE A 98 13.18 10.10 18.74
N LEU A 99 13.31 9.94 20.02
CA LEU A 99 12.64 10.71 21.04
C LEU A 99 13.44 12.00 21.31
N GLY A 100 12.76 13.14 21.27
CA GLY A 100 13.41 14.45 21.36
C GLY A 100 13.92 14.74 22.78
N LEU A 101 15.20 15.13 22.88
CA LEU A 101 15.88 15.62 24.06
C LEU A 101 16.04 17.14 24.00
N THR A 102 16.47 17.81 25.08
CA THR A 102 16.61 19.27 25.13
C THR A 102 17.48 19.85 24.03
N GLY A 103 18.55 19.17 23.63
CA GLY A 103 19.47 19.55 22.55
C GLY A 103 19.06 19.09 21.14
N SER A 104 17.91 18.46 20.97
CA SER A 104 17.47 17.91 19.68
C SER A 104 17.23 18.99 18.64
N ILE A 105 17.66 18.69 17.39
CA ILE A 105 17.60 19.60 16.25
C ILE A 105 16.71 18.96 15.17
N GLN A 106 15.79 19.75 14.63
CA GLN A 106 14.91 19.32 13.55
C GLN A 106 15.74 18.83 12.34
N HIS A 107 15.35 17.70 11.73
CA HIS A 107 16.07 17.03 10.64
C HIS A 107 17.43 16.40 11.00
N ARG A 108 17.80 16.40 12.29
CA ARG A 108 19.01 15.72 12.80
C ARG A 108 18.61 14.68 13.85
N SER A 109 17.93 13.62 13.42
CA SER A 109 17.41 12.56 14.29
C SER A 109 18.43 12.01 15.29
N TYR A 110 19.71 11.88 14.86
CA TYR A 110 20.83 11.45 15.72
C TYR A 110 21.09 12.34 16.95
N THR A 111 20.43 13.50 17.08
CA THR A 111 20.48 14.35 18.28
C THR A 111 19.41 13.99 19.32
N GLY A 112 18.52 13.05 19.01
CA GLY A 112 17.54 12.48 19.94
C GLY A 112 17.93 11.09 20.44
N LEU A 113 17.12 10.52 21.30
CA LEU A 113 17.25 9.13 21.78
C LEU A 113 16.64 8.17 20.76
N PRO A 114 17.39 7.20 20.16
CA PRO A 114 16.80 6.18 19.31
C PRO A 114 15.77 5.36 20.09
N TYR A 115 14.54 5.27 19.56
CA TYR A 115 13.49 4.46 20.21
C TYR A 115 13.88 2.98 20.31
N GLY A 116 14.54 2.43 19.27
CA GLY A 116 15.04 1.05 19.29
C GLY A 116 15.93 0.75 20.47
N THR A 117 16.85 1.68 20.84
CA THR A 117 17.72 1.53 22.00
C THR A 117 16.94 1.55 23.32
N LEU A 118 15.94 2.45 23.45
CA LEU A 118 15.06 2.48 24.63
C LEU A 118 14.28 1.18 24.76
N ARG A 119 13.72 0.70 23.64
CA ARG A 119 13.00 -0.57 23.56
C ARG A 119 13.87 -1.74 24.03
N ASP A 120 15.09 -1.84 23.55
CA ASP A 120 15.99 -2.94 23.89
C ASP A 120 16.31 -2.95 25.41
N VAL A 121 16.50 -1.77 26.02
CA VAL A 121 16.68 -1.67 27.48
C VAL A 121 15.43 -2.09 28.27
N VAL A 122 14.22 -1.77 27.77
CA VAL A 122 12.96 -2.22 28.39
C VAL A 122 12.82 -3.74 28.30
N LEU A 123 13.21 -4.33 27.14
CA LEU A 123 13.15 -5.79 26.92
C LEU A 123 14.15 -6.59 27.74
N ASP A 124 15.30 -6.01 28.07
CA ASP A 124 16.29 -6.67 28.94
C ASP A 124 15.83 -6.80 30.40
N GLY A 125 14.68 -6.14 30.72
CA GLY A 125 14.08 -6.23 32.06
C GLY A 125 13.56 -7.64 32.42
N ARG A 126 13.49 -7.93 33.72
CA ARG A 126 13.10 -9.25 34.24
C ARG A 126 11.60 -9.48 34.37
N THR A 127 10.77 -8.43 34.16
CA THR A 127 9.31 -8.51 34.32
C THR A 127 8.61 -8.97 33.05
N GLY A 128 7.59 -9.78 33.21
CA GLY A 128 6.72 -10.22 32.09
C GLY A 128 5.63 -9.23 31.71
N ARG A 129 5.49 -8.08 32.42
CA ARG A 129 4.51 -7.02 32.14
C ARG A 129 5.21 -5.70 31.92
N GLN A 130 5.25 -5.27 30.67
CA GLN A 130 5.89 -4.02 30.27
C GLN A 130 4.85 -3.12 29.60
N VAL A 131 4.70 -1.89 30.04
CA VAL A 131 3.75 -0.92 29.53
C VAL A 131 4.51 0.30 29.02
N MET A 132 4.36 0.63 27.75
CA MET A 132 4.90 1.84 27.16
C MET A 132 3.78 2.79 26.72
N LEU A 133 3.81 4.02 27.21
CA LEU A 133 2.89 5.09 26.84
C LEU A 133 3.70 6.19 26.13
N LEU A 134 3.45 6.41 24.85
CA LEU A 134 4.17 7.40 24.04
C LEU A 134 3.25 8.56 23.65
N ASP A 135 3.47 9.71 24.25
CA ASP A 135 2.77 10.96 23.95
C ASP A 135 3.68 11.89 23.13
N CYS A 136 3.95 11.47 21.89
CA CYS A 136 4.79 12.24 20.97
C CYS A 136 4.23 12.20 19.54
N CYS A 137 4.61 13.20 18.73
CA CYS A 137 4.31 13.22 17.32
C CYS A 137 5.21 12.22 16.60
N PHE A 138 4.61 11.39 15.76
CA PHE A 138 5.32 10.76 14.67
C PHE A 138 5.21 11.70 13.48
N SER A 139 6.03 12.74 13.42
CA SER A 139 5.84 13.81 12.46
C SER A 139 6.25 13.41 11.05
N GLY A 140 5.33 12.81 10.30
CA GLY A 140 5.46 12.65 8.85
C GLY A 140 5.53 14.00 8.09
N ARG A 141 5.38 15.14 8.77
CA ARG A 141 5.40 16.48 8.13
C ARG A 141 6.78 17.01 7.83
N VAL A 142 7.81 16.45 8.42
CA VAL A 142 9.20 16.88 8.18
C VAL A 142 9.69 16.48 6.79
N LEU A 143 8.98 15.60 6.15
CA LEU A 143 9.42 15.02 4.91
C LEU A 143 8.25 15.04 3.93
N GLY A 144 8.27 15.95 3.02
CA GLY A 144 7.68 15.72 1.73
C GLY A 144 8.30 14.46 1.03
N PHE A 145 8.55 13.39 1.78
CA PHE A 145 9.30 12.20 1.34
C PHE A 145 8.73 10.87 1.79
N MET A 146 7.54 10.82 2.40
CA MET A 146 6.95 9.55 2.82
C MET A 146 5.64 9.28 2.10
N SER A 147 5.78 8.98 0.80
CA SER A 147 4.93 8.02 0.11
C SER A 147 5.75 6.76 -0.20
N ALA A 148 6.57 6.33 0.74
CA ALA A 148 7.03 4.94 0.76
C ALA A 148 6.02 4.14 1.60
N PRO A 149 5.79 2.85 1.31
CA PRO A 149 5.07 1.95 2.19
C PRO A 149 5.89 1.78 3.48
N GLY A 150 5.72 2.66 4.44
CA GLY A 150 6.53 2.80 5.64
C GLY A 150 5.88 3.63 6.74
N ALA A 151 4.66 4.14 6.53
CA ALA A 151 3.94 4.77 7.62
C ALA A 151 3.48 3.73 8.68
N GLU A 152 3.29 2.48 8.28
CA GLU A 152 3.21 1.34 9.21
C GLU A 152 4.57 1.05 9.88
N THR A 153 5.70 1.50 9.32
CA THR A 153 7.06 1.20 9.76
C THR A 153 7.41 1.83 11.11
N VAL A 154 6.94 3.04 11.41
CA VAL A 154 7.30 3.70 12.69
C VAL A 154 6.55 3.07 13.86
N ILE A 155 5.28 2.68 13.64
CA ILE A 155 4.53 1.95 14.67
C ILE A 155 5.08 0.52 14.82
N ASP A 156 5.55 -0.12 13.73
CA ASP A 156 6.15 -1.46 13.76
C ASP A 156 7.54 -1.47 14.43
N GLN A 157 8.31 -0.38 14.33
CA GLN A 157 9.57 -0.21 15.10
C GLN A 157 9.32 -0.01 16.60
N VAL A 158 8.10 0.37 16.96
CA VAL A 158 7.66 0.56 18.33
C VAL A 158 7.23 -0.76 19.01
N GLU A 159 7.04 -1.86 18.24
CA GLU A 159 6.63 -3.16 18.78
C GLU A 159 7.71 -3.81 19.64
N VAL A 160 7.31 -4.18 20.86
CA VAL A 160 8.11 -4.96 21.80
C VAL A 160 7.30 -6.21 22.17
N GLU A 161 7.87 -7.38 21.93
CA GLU A 161 7.26 -8.66 22.34
C GLU A 161 7.08 -8.69 23.88
N GLY A 162 5.87 -8.94 24.36
CA GLY A 162 5.56 -8.90 25.80
C GLY A 162 5.14 -7.53 26.34
N THR A 163 4.98 -6.50 25.51
CA THR A 163 4.72 -5.13 25.94
C THR A 163 3.35 -4.64 25.44
N TYR A 164 2.64 -3.87 26.27
CA TYR A 164 1.48 -3.08 25.85
C TYR A 164 1.93 -1.68 25.48
N LEU A 165 1.71 -1.31 24.22
CA LEU A 165 2.08 0.00 23.71
C LEU A 165 0.83 0.83 23.42
N LEU A 166 0.83 2.09 23.89
CA LEU A 166 -0.19 3.09 23.60
C LEU A 166 0.48 4.38 23.10
N ALA A 167 0.22 4.74 21.84
CA ALA A 167 0.74 5.92 21.18
C ALA A 167 -0.36 6.98 20.99
N SER A 168 -0.05 8.26 21.21
CA SER A 168 -1.03 9.35 21.26
C SER A 168 -1.58 9.76 19.89
N VAL A 169 -0.89 9.49 18.78
CA VAL A 169 -1.29 9.93 17.44
C VAL A 169 -0.81 8.98 16.35
N PRO A 170 -1.57 8.86 15.21
CA PRO A 170 -1.08 8.22 13.99
C PRO A 170 -0.01 9.08 13.29
N ASP A 171 0.78 8.46 12.38
CA ASP A 171 1.96 9.02 11.70
C ASP A 171 1.80 10.39 11.03
N THR A 172 0.58 10.80 10.74
CA THR A 172 0.28 12.01 9.94
C THR A 172 -0.23 13.19 10.77
N SER A 173 -0.33 13.05 12.09
CA SER A 173 -0.93 14.05 12.96
C SER A 173 0.06 14.56 14.01
N PHE A 174 -0.05 15.85 14.38
CA PHE A 174 0.73 16.40 15.51
C PHE A 174 0.09 16.00 16.83
N ALA A 175 0.91 15.62 17.83
CA ALA A 175 0.46 15.63 19.21
C ALA A 175 0.10 17.08 19.56
N LEU A 176 -1.17 17.30 19.87
CA LEU A 176 -1.66 18.64 20.19
C LEU A 176 -1.39 18.92 21.66
N ALA A 177 -0.62 19.99 21.92
CA ALA A 177 -0.71 20.77 23.16
C ALA A 177 -1.61 21.96 22.83
N PRO A 178 -2.95 21.88 23.05
CA PRO A 178 -3.85 22.96 22.68
C PRO A 178 -3.51 24.23 23.45
N PRO A 179 -3.49 25.41 22.83
CA PRO A 179 -3.19 26.66 23.53
C PRO A 179 -4.15 26.88 24.71
N GLY A 180 -3.58 27.10 25.91
CA GLY A 180 -4.36 27.35 27.13
C GLY A 180 -4.78 26.07 27.90
N GLU A 181 -4.56 24.89 27.40
CA GLU A 181 -4.77 23.65 28.17
C GLU A 181 -3.52 23.26 28.98
N PRO A 182 -3.69 22.81 30.24
CA PRO A 182 -2.55 22.47 31.11
C PRO A 182 -1.81 21.20 30.67
N HIS A 183 -2.43 20.33 29.90
CA HIS A 183 -1.91 19.02 29.47
C HIS A 183 -1.97 18.87 27.95
N THR A 184 -1.19 17.96 27.40
CA THR A 184 -1.37 17.50 26.02
C THR A 184 -2.73 16.83 25.84
N ALA A 185 -3.24 16.81 24.61
CA ALA A 185 -4.59 16.30 24.33
C ALA A 185 -4.80 14.87 24.81
N PHE A 186 -3.84 13.98 24.56
CA PHE A 186 -3.90 12.58 24.95
C PHE A 186 -3.78 12.41 26.47
N THR A 187 -2.71 12.93 27.06
CA THR A 187 -2.47 12.76 28.50
C THR A 187 -3.54 13.48 29.32
N GLY A 188 -4.07 14.62 28.85
CA GLY A 188 -5.20 15.29 29.50
C GLY A 188 -6.45 14.42 29.60
N GLU A 189 -6.82 13.69 28.53
CA GLU A 189 -7.96 12.77 28.58
C GLU A 189 -7.68 11.52 29.43
N LEU A 190 -6.45 11.00 29.38
CA LEU A 190 -6.01 9.90 30.25
C LEU A 190 -6.14 10.29 31.74
N LEU A 191 -5.56 11.43 32.13
CA LEU A 191 -5.64 11.93 33.52
C LEU A 191 -7.08 12.19 33.96
N ARG A 192 -7.91 12.77 33.07
CA ARG A 192 -9.33 12.99 33.35
C ARG A 192 -10.05 11.67 33.64
N LEU A 193 -9.89 10.68 32.77
CA LEU A 193 -10.50 9.35 32.93
C LEU A 193 -10.08 8.69 34.23
N LEU A 194 -8.79 8.72 34.57
CA LEU A 194 -8.27 8.07 35.78
C LEU A 194 -8.71 8.79 37.08
N ARG A 195 -8.98 10.11 37.03
CA ARG A 195 -9.46 10.92 38.16
C ARG A 195 -10.97 10.86 38.34
N GLU A 196 -11.74 10.92 37.23
CA GLU A 196 -13.22 10.99 37.29
C GLU A 196 -13.87 9.61 37.19
N GLY A 197 -13.12 8.61 36.73
CA GLY A 197 -13.64 7.29 36.46
C GLY A 197 -14.47 7.18 35.19
N ALA A 198 -15.01 6.00 34.94
CA ALA A 198 -15.88 5.67 33.79
C ALA A 198 -17.26 5.23 34.34
N PRO A 199 -18.28 6.09 34.32
CA PRO A 199 -19.63 5.70 34.75
C PRO A 199 -20.15 4.53 33.91
N GLY A 200 -20.70 3.51 34.58
CA GLY A 200 -21.19 2.27 33.95
C GLY A 200 -20.07 1.35 33.42
N GLY A 201 -18.81 1.66 33.72
CA GLY A 201 -17.65 0.83 33.42
C GLY A 201 -17.35 -0.23 34.49
N PRO A 202 -16.32 -1.10 34.26
CA PRO A 202 -15.90 -2.11 35.22
C PRO A 202 -15.32 -1.51 36.50
N GLU A 203 -15.16 -2.32 37.57
CA GLU A 203 -14.55 -1.92 38.83
C GLU A 203 -13.08 -1.46 38.65
N LEU A 204 -12.35 -2.12 37.77
CA LEU A 204 -10.96 -1.81 37.46
C LEU A 204 -10.89 -1.29 36.04
N LEU A 205 -10.19 -0.16 35.81
CA LEU A 205 -9.91 0.40 34.53
C LEU A 205 -8.63 -0.24 33.97
N ASP A 206 -8.81 -1.34 33.24
CA ASP A 206 -7.72 -1.98 32.53
C ASP A 206 -7.29 -1.18 31.29
N LEU A 207 -6.11 -1.50 30.75
CA LEU A 207 -5.50 -0.79 29.63
C LEU A 207 -6.40 -0.74 28.39
N ASP A 208 -7.18 -1.79 28.13
CA ASP A 208 -8.12 -1.85 27.01
C ASP A 208 -9.34 -0.95 27.21
N THR A 209 -9.88 -0.93 28.43
CA THR A 209 -10.96 -0.01 28.82
C THR A 209 -10.49 1.44 28.76
N VAL A 210 -9.28 1.72 29.25
CA VAL A 210 -8.66 3.04 29.20
C VAL A 210 -8.50 3.49 27.75
N TYR A 211 -7.94 2.65 26.89
CA TYR A 211 -7.80 2.95 25.46
C TYR A 211 -9.14 3.30 24.82
N ALA A 212 -10.16 2.45 24.99
CA ALA A 212 -11.48 2.63 24.37
C ALA A 212 -12.15 3.95 24.82
N ARG A 213 -12.02 4.31 26.10
CA ARG A 213 -12.59 5.54 26.67
C ARG A 213 -11.84 6.80 26.22
N VAL A 214 -10.50 6.78 26.26
CA VAL A 214 -9.66 7.89 25.77
C VAL A 214 -9.87 8.11 24.27
N TYR A 215 -9.91 7.03 23.49
CA TYR A 215 -10.21 7.08 22.05
C TYR A 215 -11.56 7.77 21.77
N SER A 216 -12.62 7.35 22.47
CA SER A 216 -13.96 7.92 22.32
C SER A 216 -14.02 9.40 22.72
N ALA A 217 -13.32 9.80 23.80
CA ALA A 217 -13.27 11.18 24.27
C ALA A 217 -12.52 12.09 23.28
N LEU A 218 -11.38 11.66 22.77
CA LEU A 218 -10.61 12.40 21.77
C LEU A 218 -11.38 12.51 20.45
N ARG A 219 -12.06 11.44 20.01
CA ARG A 219 -12.91 11.44 18.82
C ARG A 219 -14.06 12.44 18.94
N ALA A 220 -14.73 12.50 20.09
CA ALA A 220 -15.80 13.44 20.34
C ALA A 220 -15.33 14.91 20.28
N LYS A 221 -14.06 15.18 20.60
CA LYS A 221 -13.43 16.50 20.55
C LYS A 221 -12.73 16.81 19.19
N GLY A 222 -12.83 15.91 18.21
CA GLY A 222 -12.17 16.07 16.90
C GLY A 222 -10.64 16.10 16.99
N ARG A 223 -10.06 15.45 18.02
CA ARG A 223 -8.61 15.41 18.26
C ARG A 223 -7.99 14.17 17.65
N PRO A 224 -6.65 14.15 17.43
CA PRO A 224 -5.94 12.98 16.97
C PRO A 224 -6.23 11.76 17.84
N LEU A 225 -6.40 10.59 17.21
CA LEU A 225 -6.85 9.38 17.88
C LEU A 225 -5.67 8.52 18.27
N PRO A 226 -5.60 7.97 19.49
CA PRO A 226 -4.52 7.10 19.92
C PRO A 226 -4.57 5.76 19.18
N GLN A 227 -3.41 5.11 19.11
CA GLN A 227 -3.26 3.75 18.60
C GLN A 227 -2.70 2.85 19.69
N LYS A 228 -3.14 1.59 19.72
CA LYS A 228 -2.59 0.60 20.64
C LYS A 228 -2.05 -0.61 19.88
N ARG A 229 -1.06 -1.26 20.46
CA ARG A 229 -0.64 -2.62 20.07
C ARG A 229 -0.47 -3.46 21.34
N ASP A 230 -1.06 -4.65 21.32
CA ASP A 230 -1.02 -5.62 22.40
C ASP A 230 -0.71 -6.99 21.80
N ARG A 231 0.36 -7.63 22.24
CA ARG A 231 0.71 -9.00 21.83
C ARG A 231 0.63 -10.02 22.98
N ASN A 232 0.22 -9.59 24.17
CA ASN A 232 0.10 -10.47 25.32
C ASN A 232 -1.07 -10.09 26.20
N THR A 233 -1.31 -10.88 27.24
CA THR A 233 -2.32 -10.70 28.28
C THR A 233 -2.22 -9.39 29.08
N ALA A 234 -1.32 -8.45 28.69
CA ALA A 234 -1.11 -7.18 29.36
C ALA A 234 -2.30 -6.21 29.25
N GLY A 235 -3.19 -6.37 28.26
CA GLY A 235 -4.43 -5.59 28.15
C GLY A 235 -5.34 -5.66 29.38
N GLY A 236 -5.26 -6.75 30.15
CA GLY A 236 -5.98 -6.91 31.44
C GLY A 236 -5.28 -6.26 32.64
N LEU A 237 -4.12 -5.60 32.50
CA LEU A 237 -3.51 -4.82 33.58
C LEU A 237 -4.34 -3.56 33.86
N ALA A 238 -4.76 -3.35 35.09
CA ALA A 238 -5.51 -2.16 35.45
C ALA A 238 -4.61 -0.97 35.79
N LEU A 239 -4.91 0.21 35.28
CA LEU A 239 -4.20 1.46 35.60
C LEU A 239 -4.77 2.12 36.87
N ALA A 240 -6.06 1.90 37.20
CA ALA A 240 -6.67 2.45 38.38
C ALA A 240 -7.94 1.68 38.75
N ARG A 241 -8.41 1.89 40.03
CA ARG A 241 -9.79 1.60 40.38
C ARG A 241 -10.71 2.64 39.76
N ASN A 242 -11.84 2.18 39.27
CA ASN A 242 -12.84 3.07 38.69
C ASN A 242 -13.59 3.81 39.83
N VAL A 243 -13.23 5.06 40.08
CA VAL A 243 -13.86 5.88 41.14
C VAL A 243 -15.36 6.15 40.88
N ALA A 244 -15.84 5.95 39.67
CA ALA A 244 -17.25 6.08 39.28
C ALA A 244 -17.99 4.72 39.28
N TRP A 245 -17.33 3.64 39.74
CA TRP A 245 -17.96 2.34 39.82
C TRP A 245 -18.95 2.24 40.97
N THR A 246 -20.15 1.74 40.68
CA THR A 246 -21.16 1.40 41.70
C THR A 246 -21.42 -0.09 41.64
N PRO A 247 -21.40 -0.81 42.78
CA PRO A 247 -21.77 -2.23 42.80
C PRO A 247 -23.15 -2.43 42.16
N PRO A 248 -23.36 -3.49 41.35
CA PRO A 248 -24.69 -3.81 40.89
C PRO A 248 -25.58 -4.01 42.12
N GLY A 249 -26.53 -3.08 42.30
CA GLY A 249 -27.48 -3.15 43.43
C GLY A 249 -28.27 -4.44 43.36
N PHE A 250 -28.40 -5.15 44.47
CA PHE A 250 -29.42 -6.18 44.60
C PHE A 250 -30.77 -5.51 44.36
N GLY A 251 -31.38 -5.77 43.22
CA GLY A 251 -32.74 -5.33 42.92
C GLY A 251 -33.66 -5.88 43.99
N PRO A 252 -34.77 -5.17 44.39
CA PRO A 252 -35.73 -5.69 45.31
C PRO A 252 -36.25 -7.04 44.82
N PRO A 253 -36.62 -7.99 45.73
CA PRO A 253 -37.12 -9.31 45.32
C PRO A 253 -38.40 -9.15 44.47
N PRO A 254 -38.60 -9.98 43.44
CA PRO A 254 -39.76 -9.89 42.58
C PRO A 254 -41.02 -10.12 43.40
N PRO A 255 -42.12 -9.34 43.20
CA PRO A 255 -43.39 -9.54 43.87
C PRO A 255 -43.97 -10.91 43.49
N PRO A 256 -44.76 -11.55 44.42
CA PRO A 256 -45.37 -12.85 44.15
C PRO A 256 -46.37 -12.77 42.98
N TYR A 257 -46.37 -13.81 42.17
CA TYR A 257 -47.25 -13.99 41.03
C TYR A 257 -48.73 -13.74 41.41
N GLY A 258 -49.31 -12.70 40.80
CA GLY A 258 -50.77 -12.43 40.80
C GLY A 258 -51.21 -12.22 39.35
N HIS A 259 -52.40 -12.81 39.09
CA HIS A 259 -53.08 -12.97 37.79
C HIS A 259 -53.02 -11.77 36.85
N GLU A 260 -52.86 -12.08 35.55
CA GLU A 260 -52.96 -11.16 34.43
C GLU A 260 -54.34 -10.48 34.35
N PRO A 261 -54.42 -9.17 34.10
CA PRO A 261 -55.55 -8.54 33.46
C PRO A 261 -55.27 -8.27 32.00
N GLY A 262 -56.25 -8.54 31.14
CA GLY A 262 -56.19 -8.39 29.70
C GLY A 262 -55.90 -6.98 29.18
N PRO A 263 -55.63 -6.82 27.87
CA PRO A 263 -55.08 -5.60 27.29
C PRO A 263 -56.08 -4.45 27.33
N ALA A 264 -55.60 -3.27 27.75
CA ALA A 264 -56.33 -2.00 27.69
C ALA A 264 -56.34 -1.44 26.24
N PRO A 265 -57.42 -0.72 25.85
CA PRO A 265 -57.54 -0.17 24.49
C PRO A 265 -56.57 1.00 24.26
N ALA A 266 -56.09 1.10 23.03
CA ALA A 266 -55.16 2.15 22.54
C ALA A 266 -55.84 3.54 22.53
N PRO A 267 -55.11 4.62 22.84
CA PRO A 267 -55.61 5.99 22.74
C PRO A 267 -55.75 6.39 21.25
N PRO A 268 -56.67 7.34 20.93
CA PRO A 268 -56.94 7.73 19.56
C PRO A 268 -55.79 8.58 18.95
N TYR A 269 -55.55 8.33 17.71
CA TYR A 269 -54.57 8.99 16.83
C TYR A 269 -55.00 10.42 16.48
N GLU A 270 -54.18 11.44 16.82
CA GLU A 270 -54.32 12.79 16.28
C GLU A 270 -53.37 12.99 15.07
N PRO A 271 -53.87 13.57 13.94
CA PRO A 271 -53.01 13.82 12.79
C PRO A 271 -52.13 15.08 12.96
N PRO A 272 -50.94 15.14 12.35
CA PRO A 272 -50.06 16.28 12.47
C PRO A 272 -50.57 17.52 11.74
N PHE A 273 -50.40 18.67 12.38
CA PHE A 273 -50.77 20.00 11.90
C PHE A 273 -50.05 20.37 10.61
N ALA A 274 -50.80 21.07 9.72
CA ALA A 274 -50.30 21.71 8.51
C ALA A 274 -49.49 22.98 8.83
N PRO A 275 -48.49 23.35 7.99
CA PRO A 275 -47.69 24.53 8.24
C PRO A 275 -48.44 25.82 7.89
N THR A 276 -48.37 26.79 8.78
CA THR A 276 -48.79 28.19 8.55
C THR A 276 -47.84 28.94 7.66
N PRO A 277 -48.27 29.81 6.75
CA PRO A 277 -47.39 30.61 5.89
C PRO A 277 -46.76 31.77 6.61
N SER A 278 -45.43 31.94 6.48
CA SER A 278 -44.70 33.10 6.93
C SER A 278 -44.86 34.25 5.94
N VAL A 279 -45.23 35.40 6.50
CA VAL A 279 -45.34 36.67 5.79
C VAL A 279 -43.92 37.22 5.53
N TYR A 280 -43.66 37.54 4.28
CA TYR A 280 -42.50 38.34 3.87
C TYR A 280 -42.76 39.81 4.16
N GLU A 281 -41.92 40.45 4.95
CA GLU A 281 -41.78 41.90 4.94
C GLU A 281 -40.43 42.30 4.34
N ASP A 282 -40.55 43.14 3.32
CA ASP A 282 -39.50 43.73 2.50
C ASP A 282 -38.99 45.04 3.18
N GLU A 283 -37.72 45.07 3.59
CA GLU A 283 -37.09 46.35 3.98
C GLU A 283 -35.71 46.43 3.34
N THR A 284 -35.67 47.19 2.26
CA THR A 284 -34.48 47.70 1.60
C THR A 284 -33.91 48.96 2.30
N ALA A 285 -32.71 48.87 2.83
CA ALA A 285 -31.86 50.03 3.04
C ALA A 285 -30.36 49.66 2.87
N PRO A 286 -29.58 50.43 2.10
CA PRO A 286 -28.21 50.09 1.76
C PRO A 286 -27.22 50.45 2.87
N ALA A 287 -26.27 49.51 3.14
CA ALA A 287 -25.15 49.73 4.04
C ALA A 287 -24.09 50.69 3.45
N PRO A 288 -23.40 51.52 4.23
CA PRO A 288 -22.39 52.43 3.74
C PRO A 288 -21.07 51.75 3.38
N ALA A 289 -20.36 52.28 2.38
CA ALA A 289 -19.10 51.76 1.85
C ALA A 289 -17.95 51.90 2.87
N PRO A 290 -16.98 50.97 2.89
CA PRO A 290 -15.79 51.06 3.74
C PRO A 290 -14.79 52.05 3.17
N GLY A 291 -14.22 52.89 4.08
CA GLY A 291 -13.18 53.87 3.78
C GLY A 291 -11.82 53.21 3.46
N PRO A 292 -10.88 53.98 2.88
CA PRO A 292 -9.60 53.45 2.41
C PRO A 292 -8.65 53.09 3.56
N PRO A 293 -7.78 52.02 3.38
CA PRO A 293 -6.87 51.58 4.43
C PRO A 293 -5.71 52.55 4.68
N ALA A 294 -5.37 52.72 5.96
CA ALA A 294 -4.27 53.54 6.44
C ALA A 294 -2.90 52.97 6.01
N ALA A 295 -1.98 53.87 5.65
CA ALA A 295 -0.63 53.58 5.23
C ALA A 295 0.24 53.00 6.36
N LEU A 296 1.00 51.93 6.05
CA LEU A 296 2.00 51.32 6.93
C LEU A 296 3.28 52.17 6.96
N PRO A 297 3.99 52.25 8.11
CA PRO A 297 5.25 52.96 8.22
C PRO A 297 6.42 52.26 7.50
N PRO A 298 7.48 52.99 7.09
CA PRO A 298 8.57 52.43 6.29
C PRO A 298 9.51 51.56 7.10
N LYS A 299 10.00 50.47 6.49
CA LYS A 299 11.02 49.57 7.03
C LYS A 299 12.40 50.28 7.06
N PRO A 300 13.24 50.03 8.11
CA PRO A 300 14.61 50.53 8.11
C PRO A 300 15.51 49.75 7.13
N ALA A 301 16.37 50.48 6.46
CA ALA A 301 17.36 49.94 5.53
C ALA A 301 18.48 49.20 6.25
N TRP A 302 18.79 48.00 5.78
CA TRP A 302 19.94 47.22 6.24
C TRP A 302 21.11 47.42 5.25
N SER A 303 22.26 47.88 5.75
CA SER A 303 23.51 47.89 4.99
C SER A 303 24.20 46.52 5.04
N PRO A 304 24.88 46.07 3.97
CA PRO A 304 25.55 44.78 3.94
C PRO A 304 26.86 44.80 4.74
N VAL A 305 27.00 43.88 5.68
CA VAL A 305 28.27 43.59 6.37
C VAL A 305 29.05 42.59 5.54
N SER A 306 30.24 42.94 5.14
CA SER A 306 31.19 42.10 4.41
C SER A 306 31.78 41.01 5.32
N LEU A 307 31.72 39.76 4.90
CA LEU A 307 32.39 38.63 5.55
C LEU A 307 33.82 38.46 4.96
N PRO A 308 34.82 38.13 5.77
CA PRO A 308 36.19 37.89 5.28
C PRO A 308 36.35 36.51 4.62
N SER A 309 37.17 36.48 3.58
CA SER A 309 37.55 35.28 2.83
C SER A 309 38.35 34.28 3.68
N PRO A 310 38.16 32.97 3.49
CA PRO A 310 38.96 31.94 4.17
C PRO A 310 40.32 31.74 3.44
N ALA A 311 41.35 31.48 4.25
CA ALA A 311 42.71 31.21 3.83
C ALA A 311 42.87 29.82 3.15
N PRO A 312 43.86 29.62 2.31
CA PRO A 312 44.07 28.37 1.54
C PRO A 312 44.65 27.23 2.40
N ALA A 313 44.16 26.01 2.14
CA ALA A 313 44.64 24.77 2.77
C ALA A 313 45.91 24.23 2.05
N PRO A 314 46.78 23.52 2.75
CA PRO A 314 48.02 22.99 2.18
C PRO A 314 47.82 21.70 1.38
N SER A 315 48.62 21.52 0.33
CA SER A 315 48.65 20.39 -0.57
C SER A 315 49.21 19.12 0.11
N PRO A 316 48.71 17.92 -0.18
CA PRO A 316 49.35 16.68 0.23
C PRO A 316 50.19 16.07 -0.92
N GLY A 317 51.34 15.59 -0.57
CA GLY A 317 52.30 14.89 -1.41
C GLY A 317 51.80 13.50 -1.83
N GLY A 318 52.39 13.02 -2.93
CA GLY A 318 51.94 11.86 -3.68
C GLY A 318 52.29 10.51 -3.05
N ALA A 319 51.51 9.52 -3.42
CA ALA A 319 51.83 8.08 -3.44
C ALA A 319 50.98 7.38 -4.51
N SER A 320 51.64 6.56 -5.29
CA SER A 320 51.23 5.87 -6.50
C SER A 320 50.33 4.63 -6.30
N PRO A 321 49.89 3.92 -7.36
CA PRO A 321 48.53 3.38 -7.46
C PRO A 321 48.47 1.87 -7.20
N GLY A 322 47.38 1.41 -6.57
CA GLY A 322 47.11 -0.01 -6.43
C GLY A 322 45.64 -0.30 -6.15
N ARG A 323 44.99 -0.93 -7.11
CA ARG A 323 43.75 -1.67 -6.99
C ARG A 323 42.46 -0.90 -6.57
N ARG A 324 41.75 -0.40 -7.57
CA ARG A 324 40.30 -0.12 -7.50
C ARG A 324 39.58 -0.83 -8.65
N ARG A 325 39.08 -2.01 -8.35
CA ARG A 325 37.95 -2.61 -9.06
C ARG A 325 37.16 -3.35 -7.98
N ALA A 326 36.13 -2.73 -7.47
CA ALA A 326 34.94 -3.29 -6.85
C ALA A 326 34.27 -2.23 -5.94
N LEU A 327 33.54 -1.33 -6.52
CA LEU A 327 32.46 -0.59 -5.81
C LEU A 327 31.67 0.26 -6.84
N ARG A 328 30.97 -0.40 -7.72
CA ARG A 328 29.92 0.23 -8.53
C ARG A 328 28.89 -0.88 -8.80
N TYR A 329 27.85 -0.95 -8.07
CA TYR A 329 26.52 -1.50 -8.33
C TYR A 329 25.80 -1.71 -6.99
N ALA A 330 25.44 -0.63 -6.36
CA ALA A 330 24.55 -0.69 -5.21
C ALA A 330 23.68 0.57 -5.22
N LEU A 331 22.70 0.63 -6.12
CA LEU A 331 21.57 1.56 -6.06
C LEU A 331 20.67 1.36 -7.28
N ALA A 332 20.06 0.22 -7.42
CA ALA A 332 18.86 0.05 -8.25
C ALA A 332 18.22 -1.30 -7.93
N GLY A 333 17.36 -1.36 -6.99
CA GLY A 333 16.65 -2.61 -6.68
C GLY A 333 15.93 -2.59 -5.34
N GLY A 334 15.30 -1.51 -5.03
CA GLY A 334 14.41 -1.46 -3.88
C GLY A 334 13.01 -1.08 -4.31
N LEU A 335 12.07 -1.97 -4.06
CA LEU A 335 10.63 -1.73 -4.03
C LEU A 335 9.81 -2.11 -5.27
N ALA A 336 9.53 -3.38 -5.41
CA ALA A 336 8.31 -3.84 -6.04
C ALA A 336 7.68 -4.92 -5.15
N LEU A 337 7.06 -4.53 -4.08
CA LEU A 337 6.20 -5.41 -3.26
C LEU A 337 5.09 -4.57 -2.64
N ALA A 338 4.05 -4.32 -3.41
CA ALA A 338 2.82 -3.74 -2.89
C ALA A 338 1.72 -4.81 -2.81
N LEU A 339 1.41 -5.17 -1.64
CA LEU A 339 0.11 -5.17 -0.95
C LEU A 339 -1.11 -5.69 -1.70
N ILE A 340 -1.62 -6.83 -1.29
CA ILE A 340 -3.07 -7.01 -1.22
C ILE A 340 -3.42 -7.80 0.05
N ALA A 341 -4.22 -7.18 0.88
CA ALA A 341 -4.83 -7.74 2.06
C ALA A 341 -6.24 -8.27 1.75
N ALA A 342 -6.67 -9.29 2.37
CA ALA A 342 -7.85 -9.41 3.21
C ALA A 342 -8.22 -10.88 3.44
N GLY A 343 -8.37 -11.25 4.68
CA GLY A 343 -8.85 -12.56 5.09
C GLY A 343 -10.35 -12.59 5.30
N ILE A 344 -10.96 -13.77 5.13
CA ILE A 344 -12.36 -14.05 5.47
C ILE A 344 -12.47 -15.48 6.02
N PRO A 345 -13.24 -15.72 7.09
CA PRO A 345 -13.56 -17.08 7.55
C PRO A 345 -14.76 -17.71 6.83
N LEU A 346 -14.71 -19.03 6.72
CA LEU A 346 -15.65 -19.92 6.06
C LEU A 346 -16.98 -20.13 6.82
N VAL A 347 -18.05 -20.28 6.07
CA VAL A 347 -19.15 -21.21 6.42
C VAL A 347 -19.63 -21.94 5.17
N MET A 348 -19.64 -23.28 5.23
CA MET A 348 -20.15 -24.19 4.19
C MET A 348 -21.67 -24.32 4.24
N SER A 349 -22.31 -24.43 3.09
CA SER A 349 -23.46 -25.32 2.91
C SER A 349 -23.71 -25.71 1.44
N TRP A 350 -24.02 -26.95 1.25
CA TRP A 350 -24.26 -27.71 0.03
C TRP A 350 -25.62 -27.40 -0.59
N VAL A 351 -25.74 -27.42 -1.90
CA VAL A 351 -26.87 -28.04 -2.64
C VAL A 351 -26.44 -28.46 -4.05
N LYS A 352 -26.80 -29.65 -4.43
CA LYS A 352 -26.79 -30.31 -5.74
C LYS A 352 -27.93 -29.81 -6.64
N ASP A 353 -27.85 -29.77 -7.96
CA ASP A 353 -28.26 -30.82 -8.90
C ASP A 353 -28.37 -30.36 -10.37
N SER A 354 -28.03 -31.27 -11.26
CA SER A 354 -28.65 -31.68 -12.53
C SER A 354 -28.93 -30.64 -13.64
N GLY A 355 -28.37 -30.62 -14.78
CA GLY A 355 -28.25 -31.59 -15.87
C GLY A 355 -29.32 -31.44 -16.92
N SER A 356 -28.97 -31.12 -18.16
CA SER A 356 -29.38 -31.82 -19.37
C SER A 356 -28.98 -31.06 -20.65
N SER A 357 -28.43 -31.81 -21.56
CA SER A 357 -28.05 -31.49 -22.93
C SER A 357 -29.24 -31.49 -23.88
N THR A 358 -29.18 -30.72 -24.99
CA THR A 358 -29.48 -31.26 -26.36
C THR A 358 -28.94 -30.29 -27.44
N ASN A 359 -28.40 -30.93 -28.48
CA ASN A 359 -27.97 -30.37 -29.76
C ASN A 359 -29.18 -29.84 -30.58
N ASP A 360 -28.96 -28.82 -31.38
CA ASP A 360 -29.20 -29.03 -32.85
C ASP A 360 -28.59 -27.91 -33.73
N SER A 361 -28.25 -28.28 -34.92
CA SER A 361 -27.55 -27.62 -36.01
C SER A 361 -28.50 -26.78 -36.91
N GLY A 362 -27.95 -25.67 -37.51
CA GLY A 362 -28.59 -25.10 -38.70
C GLY A 362 -28.27 -23.63 -38.95
N GLN A 363 -27.38 -23.31 -39.92
CA GLN A 363 -27.33 -22.01 -40.62
C GLN A 363 -28.43 -21.90 -41.69
N PRO A 364 -28.90 -20.68 -42.02
CA PRO A 364 -28.17 -19.82 -42.94
C PRO A 364 -28.34 -18.27 -42.76
N ARG A 365 -27.49 -17.57 -43.49
CA ARG A 365 -27.33 -16.11 -43.61
C ARG A 365 -28.64 -15.32 -43.86
N SER A 366 -28.74 -14.18 -43.19
CA SER A 366 -29.35 -12.95 -43.79
C SER A 366 -28.80 -11.71 -43.13
N THR A 367 -28.33 -10.78 -43.97
CA THR A 367 -27.92 -9.42 -43.66
C THR A 367 -29.08 -8.60 -43.13
N SER A 368 -28.94 -8.02 -41.94
CA SER A 368 -29.79 -6.89 -41.53
C SER A 368 -29.01 -5.99 -40.58
N SER A 369 -28.99 -4.71 -40.89
CA SER A 369 -28.50 -3.60 -40.09
C SER A 369 -29.06 -3.68 -38.67
N SER A 370 -28.20 -3.88 -37.68
CA SER A 370 -28.61 -3.89 -36.28
C SER A 370 -28.38 -2.54 -35.64
N THR A 371 -29.44 -1.83 -35.37
CA THR A 371 -29.57 -0.82 -34.35
C THR A 371 -29.13 -1.43 -33.02
N PRO A 372 -28.33 -0.73 -32.15
CA PRO A 372 -27.93 -1.29 -30.88
C PRO A 372 -29.16 -1.50 -29.98
N LYS A 373 -29.47 -2.73 -29.62
CA LYS A 373 -30.40 -3.05 -28.55
C LYS A 373 -29.77 -2.68 -27.20
N THR A 374 -30.16 -1.53 -26.65
CA THR A 374 -29.91 -1.14 -25.28
C THR A 374 -30.85 -1.91 -24.34
N GLY A 375 -30.36 -3.06 -23.84
CA GLY A 375 -30.92 -3.71 -22.68
C GLY A 375 -29.82 -3.78 -21.60
N PRO A 376 -30.11 -3.61 -20.29
CA PRO A 376 -29.07 -3.62 -19.28
C PRO A 376 -28.42 -5.01 -19.20
N THR A 377 -27.15 -5.11 -19.56
CA THR A 377 -26.32 -6.24 -19.21
C THR A 377 -26.13 -6.21 -17.70
N SER A 378 -27.01 -6.86 -16.96
CA SER A 378 -27.01 -6.92 -15.50
C SER A 378 -26.68 -8.33 -15.05
N GLY A 379 -25.62 -8.50 -14.25
CA GLY A 379 -25.27 -9.77 -13.67
C GLY A 379 -23.88 -9.78 -13.05
N TYR A 380 -23.61 -10.79 -12.22
CA TYR A 380 -22.29 -11.08 -11.70
C TYR A 380 -21.28 -11.29 -12.85
N ASN A 381 -20.12 -10.63 -12.77
CA ASN A 381 -19.06 -10.66 -13.79
C ASN A 381 -19.45 -10.06 -15.16
N ALA A 382 -20.46 -9.23 -15.24
CA ALA A 382 -20.89 -8.65 -16.51
C ALA A 382 -19.79 -7.76 -17.14
N ALA A 383 -19.09 -6.95 -16.32
CA ALA A 383 -18.06 -6.05 -16.81
C ALA A 383 -16.73 -6.74 -17.18
N THR A 384 -16.55 -8.02 -16.85
CA THR A 384 -15.36 -8.79 -17.26
C THR A 384 -15.45 -9.29 -18.70
N LYS A 385 -16.66 -9.34 -19.25
CA LYS A 385 -16.95 -9.92 -20.58
C LYS A 385 -17.28 -8.85 -21.60
N ASP A 386 -17.96 -7.77 -21.15
CA ASP A 386 -18.51 -6.77 -22.03
C ASP A 386 -18.59 -5.41 -21.32
N THR A 387 -19.00 -4.37 -22.05
CA THR A 387 -19.24 -3.04 -21.49
C THR A 387 -20.66 -2.97 -20.90
N VAL A 388 -20.75 -2.75 -19.59
CA VAL A 388 -22.00 -2.61 -18.85
C VAL A 388 -22.49 -1.15 -18.90
N ASN A 389 -23.79 -0.96 -19.10
CA ASN A 389 -24.45 0.36 -19.13
C ASN A 389 -23.78 1.33 -20.12
N ALA A 390 -23.57 0.89 -21.38
CA ALA A 390 -23.01 1.74 -22.40
C ALA A 390 -23.84 3.03 -22.59
N SER A 391 -23.21 4.20 -22.50
CA SER A 391 -23.90 5.51 -22.59
C SER A 391 -22.95 6.59 -23.10
N PRO A 392 -23.36 7.43 -24.07
CA PRO A 392 -22.59 8.60 -24.47
C PRO A 392 -22.85 9.82 -23.59
N LYS A 393 -23.74 9.72 -22.59
CA LYS A 393 -24.18 10.85 -21.76
C LYS A 393 -23.02 11.38 -20.91
N SER A 394 -22.78 12.68 -21.03
CA SER A 394 -21.84 13.43 -20.20
C SER A 394 -22.55 14.11 -19.03
N GLY A 395 -21.80 14.43 -17.99
CA GLY A 395 -22.27 15.19 -16.83
C GLY A 395 -22.07 14.47 -15.51
N GLY A 396 -22.32 15.19 -14.42
CA GLY A 396 -22.30 14.68 -13.06
C GLY A 396 -20.91 14.49 -12.46
N THR A 397 -20.88 13.96 -11.24
CA THR A 397 -19.64 13.70 -10.47
C THR A 397 -19.41 12.21 -10.31
N LEU A 398 -18.27 11.71 -10.75
CA LEU A 398 -17.76 10.36 -10.52
C LEU A 398 -17.02 10.33 -9.18
N LYS A 399 -17.46 9.48 -8.26
CA LYS A 399 -17.00 9.48 -6.87
C LYS A 399 -16.26 8.20 -6.52
N PHE A 400 -14.96 8.31 -6.31
CA PHE A 400 -14.11 7.23 -5.81
C PHE A 400 -13.99 7.28 -4.29
N VAL A 401 -13.76 6.13 -3.69
CA VAL A 401 -13.23 6.00 -2.33
C VAL A 401 -11.97 5.13 -2.38
N SER A 402 -10.97 5.45 -1.55
CA SER A 402 -9.77 4.63 -1.37
C SER A 402 -9.54 4.39 0.12
N SER A 403 -9.16 3.17 0.51
CA SER A 403 -8.76 2.88 1.90
C SER A 403 -7.30 3.22 2.18
N THR A 404 -6.52 3.50 1.13
CA THR A 404 -5.11 3.84 1.23
C THR A 404 -4.83 5.14 0.47
N THR A 405 -3.86 5.91 0.98
CA THR A 405 -3.33 7.07 0.24
C THR A 405 -2.52 6.55 -0.95
N PRO A 406 -2.76 7.06 -2.18
CA PRO A 406 -1.88 6.78 -3.32
C PRO A 406 -0.43 7.14 -3.03
N ASP A 407 0.50 6.35 -3.58
CA ASP A 407 1.94 6.56 -3.42
C ASP A 407 2.41 7.92 -3.96
N SER A 408 1.89 8.35 -5.10
CA SER A 408 2.13 9.67 -5.69
C SER A 408 1.15 9.95 -6.81
N TRP A 409 0.76 11.22 -6.99
CA TRP A 409 0.04 11.68 -8.18
C TRP A 409 0.99 12.16 -9.30
N ASP A 410 2.31 12.30 -9.03
CA ASP A 410 3.31 12.57 -10.05
C ASP A 410 3.49 11.32 -10.95
N PRO A 411 3.21 11.41 -12.27
CA PRO A 411 3.30 10.26 -13.17
C PRO A 411 4.68 9.57 -13.19
N GLN A 412 5.75 10.30 -12.93
CA GLN A 412 7.11 9.75 -12.93
C GLN A 412 7.48 9.07 -11.60
N ARG A 413 6.69 9.27 -10.53
CA ARG A 413 6.98 8.72 -9.19
C ARG A 413 6.07 7.57 -8.80
N SER A 414 4.85 7.53 -9.33
CA SER A 414 3.88 6.52 -8.95
C SER A 414 4.29 5.11 -9.42
N TYR A 415 4.10 4.12 -8.54
CA TYR A 415 4.32 2.70 -8.84
C TYR A 415 3.06 1.84 -8.63
N TYR A 416 1.94 2.39 -8.18
CA TYR A 416 0.72 1.62 -8.00
C TYR A 416 -0.12 1.54 -9.29
N GLY A 417 -0.40 0.33 -9.79
CA GLY A 417 -1.15 0.10 -11.02
C GLY A 417 -2.51 0.80 -11.07
N PHE A 418 -3.22 0.90 -9.92
CA PHE A 418 -4.48 1.62 -9.86
C PHE A 418 -4.31 3.15 -9.98
N VAL A 419 -3.19 3.71 -9.53
CA VAL A 419 -2.84 5.12 -9.73
C VAL A 419 -2.46 5.35 -11.19
N TRP A 420 -1.77 4.41 -11.83
CA TRP A 420 -1.49 4.44 -13.27
C TRP A 420 -2.77 4.52 -14.11
N ASN A 421 -3.77 3.69 -13.78
CA ASN A 421 -5.08 3.74 -14.42
C ASN A 421 -5.79 5.09 -14.18
N PHE A 422 -5.70 5.65 -12.96
CA PHE A 422 -6.31 6.92 -12.59
C PHE A 422 -5.59 8.13 -13.24
N SER A 423 -4.26 8.08 -13.35
CA SER A 423 -3.45 9.17 -13.93
C SER A 423 -3.85 9.49 -15.38
N ARG A 424 -4.46 8.55 -16.09
CA ARG A 424 -4.99 8.73 -17.45
C ARG A 424 -6.04 9.84 -17.56
N TYR A 425 -6.61 10.29 -16.45
CA TYR A 425 -7.48 11.46 -16.45
C TYR A 425 -6.73 12.78 -16.70
N TYR A 426 -5.47 12.88 -16.27
CA TYR A 426 -4.69 14.12 -16.36
C TYR A 426 -3.33 13.98 -17.07
N ALA A 427 -2.85 12.76 -17.31
CA ALA A 427 -1.59 12.49 -17.97
C ALA A 427 -1.79 11.57 -19.18
N ARG A 428 -1.21 11.97 -20.33
CA ARG A 428 -1.22 11.19 -21.57
C ARG A 428 0.20 10.73 -21.91
N GLN A 429 0.33 9.63 -22.64
CA GLN A 429 1.60 9.04 -23.08
C GLN A 429 1.67 9.02 -24.62
N LEU A 430 2.81 8.66 -25.22
CA LEU A 430 2.92 8.45 -26.68
C LEU A 430 1.96 7.36 -27.14
N VAL A 431 1.92 6.26 -26.42
CA VAL A 431 1.06 5.10 -26.62
C VAL A 431 0.40 4.72 -25.31
N THR A 432 -0.73 4.03 -25.37
CA THR A 432 -1.44 3.51 -24.19
C THR A 432 -2.16 2.21 -24.54
N TYR A 433 -2.92 1.66 -23.61
CA TYR A 433 -3.69 0.45 -23.86
C TYR A 433 -5.09 0.73 -24.41
N ALA A 434 -5.57 -0.18 -25.28
CA ALA A 434 -6.87 -0.07 -25.93
C ALA A 434 -8.03 -0.06 -24.93
N PRO A 435 -9.06 0.79 -25.11
CA PRO A 435 -10.23 0.83 -24.26
C PRO A 435 -11.21 -0.34 -24.57
N LYS A 436 -10.71 -1.58 -24.36
CA LYS A 436 -11.43 -2.84 -24.60
C LYS A 436 -11.53 -3.67 -23.32
N ALA A 437 -12.55 -4.53 -23.22
CA ALA A 437 -12.72 -5.41 -22.07
C ALA A 437 -11.73 -6.58 -22.09
N GLY A 438 -11.37 -7.07 -20.89
CA GLY A 438 -10.53 -8.24 -20.68
C GLY A 438 -9.18 -8.16 -21.40
N LYS A 439 -8.75 -9.26 -22.02
CA LYS A 439 -7.47 -9.38 -22.74
C LYS A 439 -7.33 -8.39 -23.92
N GLY A 440 -8.43 -7.99 -24.56
CA GLY A 440 -8.40 -6.96 -25.62
C GLY A 440 -7.86 -5.62 -25.13
N GLY A 441 -7.95 -5.35 -23.83
CA GLY A 441 -7.41 -4.17 -23.18
C GLY A 441 -5.87 -4.14 -23.07
N THR A 442 -5.16 -5.23 -23.39
CA THR A 442 -3.68 -5.26 -23.37
C THR A 442 -3.04 -4.85 -24.71
N GLU A 443 -3.85 -4.59 -25.75
CA GLU A 443 -3.37 -4.11 -27.04
C GLU A 443 -2.87 -2.66 -26.92
N LEU A 444 -1.64 -2.40 -27.41
CA LEU A 444 -1.11 -1.03 -27.49
C LEU A 444 -1.73 -0.26 -28.66
N VAL A 445 -2.15 0.97 -28.36
CA VAL A 445 -2.71 1.92 -29.33
C VAL A 445 -2.06 3.30 -29.17
N PRO A 446 -1.97 4.10 -30.26
CA PRO A 446 -1.42 5.44 -30.18
C PRO A 446 -2.31 6.39 -29.36
N ASP A 447 -1.68 7.24 -28.52
CA ASP A 447 -2.36 8.27 -27.70
C ASP A 447 -1.92 9.69 -28.15
N LEU A 448 -0.81 10.23 -27.63
CA LEU A 448 -0.25 11.49 -28.11
C LEU A 448 0.38 11.34 -29.48
N ALA A 449 0.86 10.17 -29.85
CA ALA A 449 1.38 9.87 -31.18
C ALA A 449 0.25 9.63 -32.19
N GLU A 450 0.47 9.96 -33.46
CA GLU A 450 -0.46 9.69 -34.57
C GLU A 450 -0.60 8.19 -34.86
N LYS A 451 0.49 7.46 -34.76
CA LYS A 451 0.60 6.00 -34.94
C LYS A 451 1.60 5.42 -33.93
N ARG A 452 1.64 4.11 -33.82
CA ARG A 452 2.73 3.44 -33.11
C ARG A 452 4.06 3.76 -33.75
N ALA A 453 5.17 3.49 -33.03
CA ALA A 453 6.51 3.80 -33.51
C ALA A 453 6.78 3.24 -34.89
N GLU A 454 7.53 4.00 -35.70
CA GLU A 454 8.29 3.44 -36.79
C GLU A 454 9.60 2.88 -36.23
N VAL A 455 9.73 1.55 -36.31
CA VAL A 455 10.86 0.82 -35.73
C VAL A 455 11.87 0.51 -36.82
N THR A 456 13.12 0.89 -36.59
CA THR A 456 14.23 0.67 -37.54
C THR A 456 15.48 0.21 -36.81
N ASP A 457 16.56 -0.02 -37.53
CA ASP A 457 17.87 -0.43 -37.00
C ASP A 457 17.77 -1.72 -36.17
N GLY A 458 16.96 -2.68 -36.65
CA GLY A 458 16.79 -3.97 -35.99
C GLY A 458 16.25 -3.83 -34.55
N GLY A 459 15.19 -3.05 -34.35
CA GLY A 459 14.53 -2.88 -33.05
C GLY A 459 15.22 -1.93 -32.10
N LYS A 460 16.18 -1.12 -32.56
CA LYS A 460 16.93 -0.17 -31.71
C LYS A 460 16.49 1.27 -31.85
N THR A 461 15.83 1.65 -32.94
CA THR A 461 15.40 3.03 -33.18
C THR A 461 13.88 3.10 -33.29
N TYR A 462 13.26 3.90 -32.43
CA TYR A 462 11.80 4.10 -32.34
C TYR A 462 11.50 5.57 -32.65
N THR A 463 10.77 5.85 -33.72
CA THR A 463 10.39 7.19 -34.13
C THR A 463 8.89 7.41 -34.03
N TYR A 464 8.49 8.50 -33.35
CA TYR A 464 7.07 8.90 -33.22
C TYR A 464 6.85 10.29 -33.80
N THR A 465 5.67 10.48 -34.42
CA THR A 465 5.14 11.79 -34.81
C THR A 465 3.96 12.11 -33.90
N LEU A 466 3.96 13.28 -33.26
CA LEU A 466 2.90 13.73 -32.38
C LEU A 466 1.67 14.18 -33.17
N ARG A 467 0.48 13.94 -32.61
CA ARG A 467 -0.79 14.43 -33.14
C ARG A 467 -0.84 15.95 -33.18
N ASP A 468 -1.62 16.49 -34.11
CA ASP A 468 -2.01 17.89 -34.09
C ASP A 468 -3.06 18.14 -33.00
N GLY A 469 -3.11 19.37 -32.49
CA GLY A 469 -4.12 19.83 -31.54
C GLY A 469 -4.02 19.22 -30.14
N ILE A 470 -2.84 18.70 -29.74
CA ILE A 470 -2.55 18.30 -28.37
C ILE A 470 -2.09 19.51 -27.56
N THR A 471 -2.79 19.77 -26.44
CA THR A 471 -2.58 20.98 -25.64
C THR A 471 -2.46 20.65 -24.16
N TRP A 472 -1.72 21.50 -23.45
CA TRP A 472 -1.73 21.61 -22.00
C TRP A 472 -3.00 22.29 -21.49
N GLN A 473 -3.29 22.19 -20.19
CA GLN A 473 -4.43 22.87 -19.55
C GLN A 473 -4.41 24.40 -19.60
N ASP A 474 -3.32 25.01 -20.06
CA ASP A 474 -3.23 26.46 -20.32
C ASP A 474 -3.35 26.83 -21.81
N GLY A 475 -3.75 25.87 -22.66
CA GLY A 475 -3.93 26.02 -24.10
C GLY A 475 -2.63 25.99 -24.91
N SER A 476 -1.45 26.00 -24.30
CA SER A 476 -0.19 25.87 -25.02
C SER A 476 0.02 24.47 -25.60
N LYS A 477 0.73 24.36 -26.72
CA LYS A 477 0.99 23.08 -27.40
C LYS A 477 1.89 22.18 -26.55
N ILE A 478 1.61 20.89 -26.58
CA ILE A 478 2.52 19.84 -26.10
C ILE A 478 3.51 19.52 -27.23
N THR A 479 4.79 19.47 -26.89
CA THR A 479 5.89 19.24 -27.85
C THR A 479 6.68 17.97 -27.51
N SER A 480 7.48 17.51 -28.45
CA SER A 480 8.44 16.42 -28.28
C SER A 480 9.41 16.68 -27.11
N LYS A 481 9.77 17.95 -26.89
CA LYS A 481 10.64 18.37 -25.78
C LYS A 481 9.98 18.20 -24.41
N ASP A 482 8.68 18.41 -24.31
CA ASP A 482 7.93 18.19 -23.06
C ASP A 482 7.93 16.70 -22.69
N ILE A 483 7.80 15.81 -23.69
CA ILE A 483 7.86 14.36 -23.47
C ILE A 483 9.26 13.94 -23.04
N LYS A 484 10.30 14.41 -23.76
CA LYS A 484 11.68 14.15 -23.39
C LYS A 484 11.98 14.63 -21.99
N TYR A 485 11.60 15.86 -21.64
CA TYR A 485 11.78 16.40 -20.28
C TYR A 485 11.08 15.56 -19.20
N GLY A 486 9.80 15.16 -19.44
CA GLY A 486 9.05 14.30 -18.52
C GLY A 486 9.76 12.97 -18.26
N ILE A 487 10.27 12.32 -19.32
CA ILE A 487 11.03 11.07 -19.19
C ILE A 487 12.35 11.31 -18.47
N GLU A 488 13.09 12.36 -18.81
CA GLU A 488 14.37 12.68 -18.17
C GLU A 488 14.28 12.95 -16.66
N ARG A 489 13.11 13.37 -16.16
CA ARG A 489 12.90 13.58 -14.71
C ARG A 489 13.17 12.32 -13.89
N ILE A 490 12.93 11.11 -14.43
CA ILE A 490 13.15 9.85 -13.68
C ILE A 490 14.62 9.62 -13.29
N TRP A 491 15.59 10.27 -13.97
CA TRP A 491 17.02 10.21 -13.59
C TRP A 491 17.36 11.08 -12.38
N ALA A 492 16.51 12.00 -12.00
CA ALA A 492 16.70 12.83 -10.80
C ALA A 492 16.27 12.09 -9.52
N THR A 493 16.83 10.91 -9.27
CA THR A 493 16.40 9.96 -8.21
C THR A 493 16.49 10.49 -6.79
N ASP A 494 17.24 11.56 -6.56
CA ASP A 494 17.30 12.33 -5.31
C ASP A 494 16.07 13.23 -5.09
N VAL A 495 15.26 13.47 -6.12
CA VAL A 495 14.05 14.32 -6.08
C VAL A 495 12.82 13.52 -6.53
N ILE A 496 12.95 12.77 -7.60
CA ILE A 496 11.92 11.94 -8.23
C ILE A 496 12.23 10.48 -7.91
N SER A 497 11.78 10.01 -6.75
CA SER A 497 12.01 8.63 -6.29
C SER A 497 10.71 7.82 -6.33
N GLY A 498 10.82 6.50 -6.44
CA GLY A 498 9.70 5.56 -6.31
C GLY A 498 9.06 5.07 -7.60
N GLY A 499 9.29 5.72 -8.74
CA GLY A 499 8.77 5.27 -10.04
C GLY A 499 9.54 4.08 -10.64
N PRO A 500 9.00 3.46 -11.73
CA PRO A 500 9.63 2.33 -12.40
C PRO A 500 10.91 2.75 -13.13
N ALA A 501 11.96 1.90 -13.06
CA ALA A 501 13.28 2.19 -13.60
C ALA A 501 13.51 1.64 -15.02
N TYR A 502 12.52 1.06 -15.69
CA TYR A 502 12.69 0.40 -16.99
C TYR A 502 13.27 1.29 -18.07
N LEU A 503 12.76 2.52 -18.21
CA LEU A 503 13.26 3.46 -19.21
C LEU A 503 14.72 3.85 -18.93
N GLN A 504 15.15 3.95 -17.68
CA GLN A 504 16.55 4.18 -17.33
C GLN A 504 17.44 3.01 -17.78
N GLN A 505 17.00 1.77 -17.51
CA GLN A 505 17.74 0.55 -17.83
C GLN A 505 17.95 0.37 -19.34
N VAL A 506 16.94 0.73 -20.16
CA VAL A 506 17.00 0.52 -21.62
C VAL A 506 17.59 1.71 -22.39
N LEU A 507 17.50 2.95 -21.86
CA LEU A 507 17.99 4.15 -22.53
C LEU A 507 19.38 4.60 -22.06
N ASP A 508 19.76 4.30 -20.82
CA ASP A 508 21.04 4.69 -20.21
C ASP A 508 21.50 3.64 -19.19
N PRO A 509 21.81 2.40 -19.64
CA PRO A 509 22.17 1.28 -18.75
C PRO A 509 23.40 1.56 -17.90
N ASP A 510 24.29 2.45 -18.34
CA ASP A 510 25.49 2.88 -17.60
C ASP A 510 25.19 4.01 -16.60
N HIS A 511 23.97 4.50 -16.52
CA HIS A 511 23.53 5.60 -15.65
C HIS A 511 24.41 6.85 -15.74
N THR A 512 24.78 7.24 -16.95
CA THR A 512 25.68 8.37 -17.22
C THR A 512 24.97 9.71 -17.02
N TYR A 513 23.72 9.82 -17.39
CA TYR A 513 22.88 10.99 -17.21
C TYR A 513 22.46 11.14 -15.74
N LYS A 514 22.31 12.38 -15.24
CA LYS A 514 22.01 12.67 -13.83
C LYS A 514 20.68 13.39 -13.63
N GLY A 515 19.87 13.47 -14.67
CA GLY A 515 18.57 14.11 -14.65
C GLY A 515 18.62 15.62 -14.92
N PRO A 516 17.48 16.23 -15.29
CA PRO A 516 17.41 17.61 -15.76
C PRO A 516 17.75 18.66 -14.70
N TYR A 517 17.68 18.30 -13.41
CA TYR A 517 18.01 19.24 -12.32
C TYR A 517 19.52 19.41 -12.10
N LYS A 518 20.32 18.45 -12.58
CA LYS A 518 21.79 18.49 -12.54
C LYS A 518 22.41 18.70 -13.93
N ASP A 519 21.59 18.74 -14.95
CA ASP A 519 22.00 18.97 -16.32
C ASP A 519 22.47 20.42 -16.49
N THR A 520 23.63 20.62 -17.07
CA THR A 520 24.23 21.92 -17.33
C THR A 520 23.93 22.48 -18.70
N SER A 521 23.30 21.68 -19.61
CA SER A 521 22.87 22.16 -20.91
C SER A 521 21.81 23.26 -20.78
N GLU A 522 21.72 24.14 -21.73
CA GLU A 522 20.80 25.28 -21.73
C GLU A 522 19.34 24.84 -21.68
N ASP A 523 19.00 23.84 -22.47
CA ASP A 523 17.63 23.30 -22.54
C ASP A 523 17.30 22.23 -21.50
N LYS A 524 18.28 21.76 -20.70
CA LYS A 524 18.13 20.69 -19.70
C LYS A 524 17.59 19.37 -20.28
N LEU A 525 17.98 19.07 -21.51
CA LEU A 525 17.55 17.90 -22.28
C LEU A 525 18.78 17.07 -22.75
N GLY A 526 19.67 16.73 -21.82
CA GLY A 526 20.98 16.16 -22.10
C GLY A 526 21.01 14.65 -22.30
N LEU A 527 19.91 13.92 -22.15
CA LEU A 527 19.88 12.48 -22.40
C LEU A 527 19.99 12.20 -23.91
N LYS A 528 21.15 11.68 -24.33
CA LYS A 528 21.48 11.47 -25.78
C LYS A 528 20.63 10.39 -26.46
N ALA A 529 20.10 9.43 -25.67
CA ALA A 529 19.25 8.36 -26.20
C ALA A 529 17.87 8.84 -26.67
N ILE A 530 17.49 10.10 -26.41
CA ILE A 530 16.25 10.71 -26.86
C ILE A 530 16.56 11.96 -27.67
N GLU A 531 16.12 11.97 -28.92
CA GLU A 531 16.29 13.10 -29.85
C GLU A 531 14.92 13.76 -30.10
N THR A 532 14.90 15.09 -30.21
CA THR A 532 13.72 15.89 -30.55
C THR A 532 14.04 16.81 -31.73
N PRO A 533 14.10 16.26 -32.99
CA PRO A 533 14.51 17.01 -34.16
C PRO A 533 13.66 18.24 -34.47
N ASN A 534 12.38 18.17 -34.09
CA ASN A 534 11.41 19.27 -34.15
C ASN A 534 10.32 19.07 -33.12
N ASP A 535 9.39 20.00 -32.96
CA ASP A 535 8.35 19.98 -31.92
C ASP A 535 7.39 18.78 -31.98
N ARG A 536 7.31 18.09 -33.13
CA ARG A 536 6.40 16.95 -33.32
C ARG A 536 7.08 15.60 -33.44
N THR A 537 8.38 15.55 -33.60
CA THR A 537 9.12 14.30 -33.81
C THR A 537 10.00 13.99 -32.62
N ILE A 538 9.85 12.78 -32.06
CA ILE A 538 10.73 12.25 -31.02
C ILE A 538 11.29 10.91 -31.46
N VAL A 539 12.58 10.72 -31.24
CA VAL A 539 13.32 9.51 -31.62
C VAL A 539 14.02 8.95 -30.39
N PHE A 540 13.82 7.67 -30.15
CA PHE A 540 14.51 6.93 -29.11
C PHE A 540 15.54 5.99 -29.74
N ARG A 541 16.77 5.97 -29.20
CA ARG A 541 17.86 5.09 -29.61
C ARG A 541 18.27 4.19 -28.45
N LEU A 542 17.99 2.91 -28.60
CA LEU A 542 18.32 1.89 -27.64
C LEU A 542 19.68 1.28 -27.94
N PRO A 543 20.54 0.99 -26.97
CA PRO A 543 21.81 0.28 -27.19
C PRO A 543 21.60 -1.17 -27.63
N LYS A 544 20.47 -1.80 -27.23
CA LYS A 544 20.05 -3.15 -27.61
C LYS A 544 18.58 -3.12 -28.03
N PRO A 545 18.14 -4.03 -28.93
CA PRO A 545 16.72 -4.13 -29.27
C PRO A 545 15.89 -4.54 -28.05
N ASN A 546 14.65 -4.00 -27.98
CA ASN A 546 13.70 -4.35 -26.93
C ASN A 546 12.26 -4.24 -27.44
N GLY A 547 11.60 -5.37 -27.75
CA GLY A 547 10.24 -5.43 -28.29
C GLY A 547 9.15 -4.90 -27.35
N ASP A 548 9.44 -4.78 -26.06
CA ASP A 548 8.51 -4.23 -25.05
C ASP A 548 8.73 -2.73 -24.76
N PHE A 549 9.64 -2.06 -25.49
CA PHE A 549 9.94 -0.65 -25.25
C PHE A 549 8.71 0.26 -25.31
N GLU A 550 7.80 0.05 -26.25
CA GLU A 550 6.56 0.81 -26.34
C GLU A 550 5.65 0.60 -25.11
N ARG A 551 5.71 -0.58 -24.46
CA ARG A 551 4.96 -0.85 -23.21
C ARG A 551 5.53 -0.08 -22.03
N MET A 552 6.86 0.11 -22.01
CA MET A 552 7.51 0.95 -21.01
C MET A 552 7.13 2.42 -21.20
N LEU A 553 6.96 2.89 -22.45
CA LEU A 553 6.46 4.23 -22.76
C LEU A 553 4.96 4.41 -22.46
N ALA A 554 4.18 3.32 -22.42
CA ALA A 554 2.76 3.34 -22.02
C ALA A 554 2.56 3.48 -20.52
N MET A 555 3.59 3.27 -19.70
CA MET A 555 3.54 3.58 -18.27
C MET A 555 3.50 5.11 -18.04
N PRO A 556 2.92 5.60 -16.92
CA PRO A 556 2.86 7.03 -16.64
C PRO A 556 4.22 7.73 -16.63
N ALA A 557 5.31 7.00 -16.34
CA ALA A 557 6.68 7.52 -16.44
C ALA A 557 7.03 8.09 -17.83
N GLY A 558 6.34 7.62 -18.89
CA GLY A 558 6.44 8.15 -20.26
C GLY A 558 5.63 9.42 -20.54
N SER A 559 4.97 10.02 -19.53
CA SER A 559 4.15 11.22 -19.72
C SER A 559 4.98 12.48 -19.90
N PRO A 560 4.52 13.45 -20.72
CA PRO A 560 5.15 14.77 -20.83
C PRO A 560 5.05 15.54 -19.51
N VAL A 561 6.02 16.42 -19.28
CA VAL A 561 5.98 17.44 -18.22
C VAL A 561 6.38 18.78 -18.80
N LYS A 562 5.55 19.81 -18.56
CA LYS A 562 5.86 21.17 -18.95
C LYS A 562 6.92 21.74 -18.01
N ARG A 563 8.17 21.91 -18.49
CA ARG A 563 9.31 22.34 -17.66
C ARG A 563 9.00 23.59 -16.80
N ALA A 564 8.32 24.59 -17.36
CA ALA A 564 7.98 25.84 -16.65
C ALA A 564 6.98 25.63 -15.49
N LYS A 565 6.32 24.46 -15.43
CA LYS A 565 5.36 24.07 -14.42
C LYS A 565 5.86 22.97 -13.47
N ASP A 566 7.09 22.51 -13.67
CA ASP A 566 7.70 21.48 -12.82
C ASP A 566 8.08 22.06 -11.44
N THR A 567 7.38 21.62 -10.42
CA THR A 567 7.61 21.98 -9.01
C THR A 567 8.47 20.95 -8.28
N LYS A 568 9.16 20.07 -9.03
CA LYS A 568 10.03 19.00 -8.51
C LYS A 568 9.25 18.03 -7.61
N ALA A 569 9.73 17.79 -6.37
CA ALA A 569 9.08 16.87 -5.44
C ALA A 569 7.61 17.24 -5.14
N ARG A 570 7.22 18.51 -5.27
CA ARG A 570 5.84 18.96 -5.08
C ARG A 570 4.97 18.87 -6.34
N TYR A 571 5.49 18.38 -7.45
CA TYR A 571 4.70 18.21 -8.67
C TYR A 571 3.50 17.28 -8.46
N GLN A 572 3.60 16.33 -7.53
CA GLN A 572 2.50 15.45 -7.11
C GLN A 572 1.29 16.18 -6.52
N ASP A 573 1.47 17.40 -5.99
CA ASP A 573 0.39 18.16 -5.33
C ASP A 573 -0.57 18.76 -6.35
N ASP A 574 -0.07 19.08 -7.56
CA ASP A 574 -0.82 19.67 -8.68
C ASP A 574 -0.12 19.36 -10.02
N PRO A 575 -0.17 18.11 -10.52
CA PRO A 575 0.38 17.77 -11.82
C PRO A 575 -0.28 18.56 -12.94
N PHE A 576 0.54 19.23 -13.77
CA PHE A 576 0.05 20.06 -14.86
C PHE A 576 -0.50 19.19 -16.00
N SER A 577 -1.78 19.29 -16.29
CA SER A 577 -2.52 18.30 -17.08
C SER A 577 -2.28 18.39 -18.58
N SER A 578 -2.03 17.25 -19.20
CA SER A 578 -2.11 16.97 -20.65
C SER A 578 -3.40 16.23 -21.04
N GLY A 579 -4.23 15.85 -20.06
CA GLY A 579 -5.43 15.02 -20.22
C GLY A 579 -6.74 15.81 -20.12
N PRO A 580 -7.89 15.10 -20.11
CA PRO A 580 -9.21 15.72 -20.10
C PRO A 580 -9.63 16.37 -18.76
N TYR A 581 -8.88 16.15 -17.69
CA TYR A 581 -9.15 16.73 -16.38
C TYR A 581 -7.90 17.38 -15.80
N ALA A 582 -8.09 18.41 -14.97
CA ALA A 582 -7.03 19.11 -14.24
C ALA A 582 -7.34 19.06 -12.74
N PHE A 583 -6.31 19.18 -11.93
CA PHE A 583 -6.44 19.27 -10.48
C PHE A 583 -7.15 20.59 -10.11
N ARG A 584 -8.16 20.49 -9.24
CA ARG A 584 -8.81 21.63 -8.61
C ARG A 584 -8.36 21.80 -7.18
N SER A 585 -8.28 20.68 -6.45
CA SER A 585 -7.80 20.66 -5.08
C SER A 585 -7.26 19.28 -4.73
N TYR A 586 -6.21 19.25 -3.93
CA TYR A 586 -5.67 18.04 -3.33
C TYR A 586 -5.33 18.29 -1.87
N GLN A 587 -5.79 17.41 -1.00
CA GLN A 587 -5.44 17.36 0.42
C GLN A 587 -4.86 15.99 0.72
N SER A 588 -3.57 15.94 0.97
CA SER A 588 -2.83 14.69 1.20
C SER A 588 -3.49 13.85 2.30
N GLY A 589 -3.66 12.57 2.05
CA GLY A 589 -4.30 11.63 2.97
C GLY A 589 -5.81 11.84 3.18
N LYS A 590 -6.44 12.76 2.45
CA LYS A 590 -7.85 13.09 2.67
C LYS A 590 -8.70 13.06 1.41
N SER A 591 -8.37 13.88 0.41
CA SER A 591 -9.21 13.99 -0.78
C SER A 591 -8.48 14.60 -1.98
N LEU A 592 -9.00 14.27 -3.18
CA LEU A 592 -8.63 14.87 -4.45
C LEU A 592 -9.89 15.24 -5.22
N GLU A 593 -9.88 16.39 -5.88
CA GLU A 593 -10.91 16.81 -6.84
C GLU A 593 -10.28 17.18 -8.17
N LEU A 594 -10.77 16.56 -9.24
CA LEU A 594 -10.46 16.89 -10.62
C LEU A 594 -11.68 17.53 -11.30
N VAL A 595 -11.44 18.55 -12.14
CA VAL A 595 -12.45 19.20 -12.98
C VAL A 595 -12.04 19.08 -14.44
N ARG A 596 -12.99 19.29 -15.36
CA ARG A 596 -12.70 19.28 -16.79
C ARG A 596 -11.59 20.26 -17.15
N ASN A 597 -10.64 19.79 -17.95
CA ASN A 597 -9.68 20.64 -18.64
C ASN A 597 -10.36 21.20 -19.90
N THR A 598 -10.65 22.51 -19.91
CA THR A 598 -11.34 23.20 -21.03
C THR A 598 -10.51 23.25 -22.31
N GLU A 599 -9.19 23.20 -22.20
CA GLU A 599 -8.25 23.25 -23.30
C GLU A 599 -7.97 21.86 -23.91
N TRP A 600 -8.53 20.78 -23.30
CA TRP A 600 -8.38 19.44 -23.87
C TRP A 600 -9.24 19.26 -25.11
N ASN A 601 -8.57 18.90 -26.21
CA ASN A 601 -9.23 18.69 -27.51
C ASN A 601 -9.65 17.23 -27.70
N ARG A 602 -10.95 16.96 -27.64
CA ARG A 602 -11.52 15.61 -27.82
C ARG A 602 -11.11 14.97 -29.16
N ALA A 603 -10.94 15.77 -30.23
CA ALA A 603 -10.56 15.25 -31.55
C ALA A 603 -9.13 14.71 -31.59
N SER A 604 -8.26 15.18 -30.69
CA SER A 604 -6.88 14.70 -30.55
C SER A 604 -6.75 13.46 -29.66
N ASP A 605 -7.83 12.99 -29.01
CA ASP A 605 -7.78 11.89 -28.04
C ASP A 605 -8.75 10.75 -28.42
N PRO A 606 -8.25 9.69 -29.06
CA PRO A 606 -9.10 8.56 -29.47
C PRO A 606 -9.48 7.64 -28.30
N ILE A 607 -8.89 7.82 -27.12
CA ILE A 607 -8.95 6.87 -26.01
C ILE A 607 -9.97 7.27 -24.96
N ARG A 608 -9.88 8.52 -24.44
CA ARG A 608 -10.64 8.99 -23.29
C ARG A 608 -11.98 9.59 -23.69
N THR A 609 -13.05 9.19 -23.01
CA THR A 609 -14.40 9.71 -23.30
C THR A 609 -14.72 11.01 -22.56
N ALA A 610 -14.08 11.22 -21.39
CA ALA A 610 -14.27 12.39 -20.53
C ALA A 610 -15.74 12.69 -20.20
N LEU A 611 -16.52 11.69 -19.82
CA LEU A 611 -17.97 11.83 -19.59
C LEU A 611 -18.33 12.61 -18.31
N PRO A 612 -17.73 12.38 -17.11
CA PRO A 612 -18.03 13.15 -15.90
C PRO A 612 -17.65 14.63 -16.02
N ASP A 613 -18.35 15.54 -15.33
CA ASP A 613 -17.91 16.94 -15.19
C ASP A 613 -16.83 17.09 -14.14
N ARG A 614 -16.88 16.19 -13.15
CA ARG A 614 -16.02 16.22 -11.97
C ARG A 614 -15.68 14.80 -11.54
N ILE A 615 -14.48 14.64 -10.97
CA ILE A 615 -14.04 13.38 -10.37
C ILE A 615 -13.57 13.69 -8.97
N THR A 616 -14.02 12.92 -7.97
CA THR A 616 -13.58 13.06 -6.58
C THR A 616 -13.02 11.74 -6.07
N VAL A 617 -12.00 11.81 -5.24
CA VAL A 617 -11.44 10.69 -4.49
C VAL A 617 -11.42 11.07 -3.02
N ASP A 618 -12.08 10.30 -2.17
CA ASP A 618 -12.01 10.43 -0.72
C ASP A 618 -11.20 9.28 -0.14
N ILE A 619 -10.30 9.57 0.82
CA ILE A 619 -9.56 8.55 1.56
C ILE A 619 -10.34 8.21 2.83
N ALA A 620 -10.72 6.94 2.99
CA ALA A 620 -11.53 6.46 4.11
C ALA A 620 -11.06 5.06 4.54
N SER A 621 -10.46 4.95 5.70
CA SER A 621 -9.88 3.71 6.24
C SER A 621 -10.90 2.77 6.92
N ASP A 622 -12.11 3.26 7.26
CA ASP A 622 -13.16 2.44 7.86
C ASP A 622 -13.83 1.57 6.78
N GLU A 623 -13.52 0.28 6.80
CA GLU A 623 -14.00 -0.70 5.83
C GLU A 623 -15.53 -0.87 5.87
N GLN A 624 -16.14 -0.86 7.07
CA GLN A 624 -17.57 -1.06 7.23
C GLN A 624 -18.36 0.15 6.75
N ALA A 625 -17.91 1.37 7.10
CA ALA A 625 -18.49 2.62 6.61
C ALA A 625 -18.32 2.74 5.10
N THR A 626 -17.18 2.32 4.55
CA THR A 626 -16.91 2.30 3.11
C THR A 626 -17.86 1.35 2.37
N ALA A 627 -18.07 0.13 2.90
CA ALA A 627 -19.01 -0.82 2.31
C ALA A 627 -20.44 -0.27 2.28
N GLN A 628 -20.91 0.34 3.38
CA GLN A 628 -22.24 0.98 3.44
C GLN A 628 -22.36 2.17 2.46
N ALA A 629 -21.29 2.97 2.33
CA ALA A 629 -21.25 4.10 1.42
C ALA A 629 -21.29 3.68 -0.06
N LEU A 630 -20.66 2.55 -0.42
CA LEU A 630 -20.74 1.92 -1.74
C LEU A 630 -22.16 1.38 -1.99
N PHE A 631 -22.77 0.68 -1.04
CA PHE A 631 -24.12 0.12 -1.19
C PHE A 631 -25.19 1.20 -1.33
N SER A 632 -25.07 2.30 -0.58
CA SER A 632 -25.99 3.43 -0.65
C SER A 632 -25.80 4.34 -1.87
N GLY A 633 -24.71 4.17 -2.64
CA GLY A 633 -24.37 5.02 -3.79
C GLY A 633 -23.77 6.38 -3.41
N ARG A 634 -23.31 6.56 -2.17
CA ARG A 634 -22.51 7.73 -1.76
C ARG A 634 -21.19 7.77 -2.55
N TYR A 635 -20.57 6.61 -2.76
CA TYR A 635 -19.46 6.40 -3.69
C TYR A 635 -19.90 5.48 -4.84
N ASP A 636 -19.34 5.70 -6.01
CA ASP A 636 -19.64 4.91 -7.20
C ASP A 636 -18.76 3.65 -7.28
N LEU A 637 -17.50 3.77 -6.86
CA LEU A 637 -16.54 2.65 -6.84
C LEU A 637 -15.40 2.91 -5.84
N ALA A 638 -14.72 1.82 -5.48
CA ALA A 638 -13.45 1.91 -4.76
C ALA A 638 -12.28 1.99 -5.74
N MET A 639 -11.23 2.72 -5.36
CA MET A 639 -9.99 2.81 -6.11
C MET A 639 -9.12 1.59 -5.82
N GLY A 640 -8.53 1.00 -6.84
CA GLY A 640 -7.66 -0.15 -6.70
C GLY A 640 -8.37 -1.39 -6.16
N PHE A 641 -7.65 -2.17 -5.38
CA PHE A 641 -8.16 -3.41 -4.76
C PHE A 641 -8.74 -3.19 -3.36
N THR A 642 -8.95 -1.94 -2.97
CA THR A 642 -9.46 -1.53 -1.65
C THR A 642 -10.98 -1.61 -1.55
N GLY A 643 -11.61 -2.50 -2.33
CA GLY A 643 -13.04 -2.63 -2.46
C GLY A 643 -13.75 -3.14 -1.20
N LEU A 644 -14.77 -3.96 -1.41
CA LEU A 644 -15.49 -4.59 -0.32
C LEU A 644 -14.64 -5.69 0.32
N THR A 645 -14.49 -5.63 1.64
CA THR A 645 -13.76 -6.60 2.47
C THR A 645 -14.66 -7.14 3.57
N GLY A 646 -14.23 -8.15 4.30
CA GLY A 646 -14.88 -8.65 5.50
C GLY A 646 -16.37 -8.89 5.36
N GLU A 647 -17.14 -8.33 6.30
CA GLU A 647 -18.61 -8.47 6.34
C GLU A 647 -19.29 -7.82 5.13
N GLY A 648 -18.77 -6.68 4.64
CA GLY A 648 -19.31 -5.99 3.48
C GLY A 648 -19.28 -6.87 2.23
N LEU A 649 -18.17 -7.56 1.99
CA LEU A 649 -18.03 -8.49 0.88
C LEU A 649 -18.92 -9.73 1.05
N SER A 650 -19.01 -10.28 2.26
CA SER A 650 -19.88 -11.41 2.58
C SER A 650 -21.35 -11.05 2.32
N LYS A 651 -21.80 -9.87 2.76
CA LYS A 651 -23.15 -9.35 2.47
C LYS A 651 -23.39 -9.22 0.97
N ALA A 652 -22.45 -8.61 0.24
CA ALA A 652 -22.58 -8.40 -1.21
C ALA A 652 -22.64 -9.72 -1.99
N ARG A 653 -21.98 -10.78 -1.51
CA ARG A 653 -22.02 -12.12 -2.14
C ARG A 653 -23.30 -12.86 -1.89
N ASN A 654 -23.92 -12.68 -0.72
CA ASN A 654 -25.11 -13.41 -0.28
C ASN A 654 -26.41 -12.75 -0.72
N ASP A 655 -26.44 -11.43 -0.92
CA ASP A 655 -27.58 -10.69 -1.46
C ASP A 655 -27.57 -10.73 -2.98
N SER A 656 -28.63 -11.21 -3.62
CA SER A 656 -28.70 -11.39 -5.07
C SER A 656 -28.63 -10.06 -5.84
N GLY A 657 -29.21 -8.98 -5.31
CA GLY A 657 -29.19 -7.64 -5.90
C GLY A 657 -27.81 -6.99 -5.83
N LEU A 658 -27.11 -7.14 -4.68
CA LEU A 658 -25.74 -6.65 -4.52
C LEU A 658 -24.75 -7.51 -5.32
N ARG A 659 -24.91 -8.84 -5.33
CA ARG A 659 -24.08 -9.77 -6.09
C ARG A 659 -24.08 -9.47 -7.59
N ALA A 660 -25.20 -9.05 -8.15
CA ALA A 660 -25.28 -8.66 -9.56
C ALA A 660 -24.37 -7.46 -9.91
N ARG A 661 -23.88 -6.72 -8.92
CA ARG A 661 -22.96 -5.58 -9.08
C ARG A 661 -21.50 -5.93 -8.77
N LEU A 662 -21.18 -7.19 -8.53
CA LEU A 662 -19.82 -7.66 -8.32
C LEU A 662 -19.23 -8.15 -9.63
N ASP A 663 -17.98 -7.79 -9.88
CA ASP A 663 -17.12 -8.36 -10.90
C ASP A 663 -15.88 -9.00 -10.22
N ASN A 664 -15.39 -10.11 -10.79
CA ASN A 664 -14.29 -10.89 -10.23
C ASN A 664 -13.24 -11.22 -11.31
N PRO A 665 -12.57 -10.19 -11.84
CA PRO A 665 -11.51 -10.37 -12.84
C PRO A 665 -10.25 -10.98 -12.25
N TYR A 666 -9.37 -11.50 -13.11
CA TYR A 666 -7.98 -11.70 -12.75
C TYR A 666 -7.33 -10.36 -12.46
N ASN A 667 -6.49 -10.32 -11.42
CA ASN A 667 -5.78 -9.10 -11.00
C ASN A 667 -4.29 -9.09 -11.38
N GLY A 668 -3.88 -9.96 -12.31
CA GLY A 668 -2.50 -10.07 -12.78
C GLY A 668 -1.53 -10.76 -11.81
N ILE A 669 -1.96 -11.04 -10.57
CA ILE A 669 -1.09 -11.58 -9.52
C ILE A 669 -1.05 -13.10 -9.59
N LEU A 670 0.16 -13.66 -9.52
CA LEU A 670 0.42 -15.06 -9.21
C LEU A 670 0.83 -15.19 -7.74
N LEU A 671 0.09 -15.99 -6.98
CA LEU A 671 0.53 -16.54 -5.70
C LEU A 671 1.39 -17.77 -5.98
N TYR A 672 2.61 -17.80 -5.47
CA TYR A 672 3.57 -18.90 -5.67
C TYR A 672 4.48 -19.08 -4.45
N ALA A 673 5.26 -20.13 -4.44
CA ALA A 673 6.38 -20.25 -3.53
C ALA A 673 7.70 -20.43 -4.31
N ALA A 674 8.71 -19.63 -3.97
CA ALA A 674 10.07 -19.83 -4.45
C ALA A 674 10.74 -20.94 -3.65
N LEU A 675 11.58 -21.75 -4.32
CA LEU A 675 12.34 -22.86 -3.74
C LEU A 675 13.85 -22.57 -3.87
N PRO A 676 14.44 -21.81 -2.92
CA PRO A 676 15.83 -21.35 -3.00
C PRO A 676 16.83 -22.50 -3.15
N ARG A 677 17.60 -22.47 -4.26
CA ARG A 677 18.56 -23.53 -4.62
C ARG A 677 19.79 -23.58 -3.72
N SER A 678 20.09 -22.49 -3.01
CA SER A 678 21.19 -22.43 -2.02
C SER A 678 20.87 -23.13 -0.70
N VAL A 679 19.58 -23.43 -0.42
CA VAL A 679 19.13 -24.08 0.82
C VAL A 679 19.08 -25.60 0.64
N LYS A 680 19.88 -26.35 1.42
CA LYS A 680 19.85 -27.84 1.35
C LYS A 680 18.58 -28.39 2.00
N PRO A 681 17.96 -29.45 1.44
CA PRO A 681 18.40 -30.24 0.30
C PRO A 681 17.87 -29.74 -1.07
N LEU A 682 17.32 -28.52 -1.15
CA LEU A 682 16.67 -28.00 -2.35
C LEU A 682 17.65 -27.60 -3.47
N ASN A 683 18.97 -27.71 -3.25
CA ASN A 683 19.94 -27.71 -4.34
C ASN A 683 19.73 -28.89 -5.33
N ASN A 684 19.07 -29.96 -4.88
CA ASN A 684 18.70 -31.10 -5.72
C ASN A 684 17.29 -30.89 -6.32
N VAL A 685 17.19 -30.99 -7.66
CA VAL A 685 15.94 -30.78 -8.39
C VAL A 685 14.85 -31.81 -7.98
N HIS A 686 15.21 -33.02 -7.67
CA HIS A 686 14.27 -34.07 -7.25
C HIS A 686 13.62 -33.76 -5.90
N CYS A 687 14.36 -33.11 -4.97
CA CYS A 687 13.78 -32.61 -3.72
C CYS A 687 12.75 -31.52 -3.96
N ARG A 688 13.01 -30.61 -4.93
CA ARG A 688 12.06 -29.55 -5.31
C ARG A 688 10.83 -30.14 -6.02
N LYS A 689 11.02 -31.09 -6.97
CA LYS A 689 9.91 -31.79 -7.64
C LYS A 689 9.01 -32.52 -6.65
N ALA A 690 9.58 -33.12 -5.60
CA ALA A 690 8.80 -33.74 -4.54
C ALA A 690 7.84 -32.77 -3.86
N ILE A 691 8.26 -31.52 -3.62
CA ILE A 691 7.40 -30.44 -3.09
C ILE A 691 6.27 -30.12 -4.09
N LEU A 692 6.58 -29.97 -5.38
CA LEU A 692 5.60 -29.64 -6.41
C LEU A 692 4.49 -30.70 -6.54
N TYR A 693 4.83 -31.99 -6.47
CA TYR A 693 3.86 -33.07 -6.49
C TYR A 693 3.09 -33.24 -5.17
N ALA A 694 3.70 -32.87 -4.03
CA ALA A 694 3.07 -33.00 -2.71
C ALA A 694 2.13 -31.85 -2.36
N ALA A 695 2.29 -30.68 -3.00
CA ALA A 695 1.55 -29.46 -2.67
C ALA A 695 0.05 -29.57 -2.99
N ASP A 696 -0.80 -29.33 -1.98
CA ASP A 696 -2.26 -29.31 -2.11
C ASP A 696 -2.74 -27.90 -2.47
N ARG A 697 -2.77 -27.61 -3.76
CA ARG A 697 -3.14 -26.28 -4.26
C ARG A 697 -4.61 -25.95 -4.00
N GLU A 698 -5.49 -26.94 -3.94
CA GLU A 698 -6.90 -26.73 -3.59
C GLU A 698 -7.06 -26.33 -2.12
N ASN A 699 -6.29 -26.95 -1.22
CA ASN A 699 -6.29 -26.59 0.18
C ASN A 699 -5.70 -25.18 0.37
N VAL A 700 -4.63 -24.85 -0.36
CA VAL A 700 -4.05 -23.49 -0.40
C VAL A 700 -5.06 -22.48 -0.95
N ARG A 701 -5.78 -22.81 -2.04
CA ARG A 701 -6.83 -21.94 -2.60
C ARG A 701 -7.96 -21.71 -1.59
N THR A 702 -8.34 -22.75 -0.86
CA THR A 702 -9.34 -22.65 0.21
C THR A 702 -8.88 -21.70 1.32
N ALA A 703 -7.64 -21.86 1.79
CA ALA A 703 -7.01 -20.98 2.77
C ALA A 703 -6.91 -19.52 2.28
N ALA A 704 -6.70 -19.33 0.97
CA ALA A 704 -6.67 -17.99 0.34
C ALA A 704 -8.07 -17.37 0.11
N GLY A 705 -9.16 -17.97 0.59
CA GLY A 705 -10.54 -17.46 0.46
C GLY A 705 -11.38 -18.18 -0.61
N GLY A 706 -10.95 -19.34 -1.10
CA GLY A 706 -11.71 -20.23 -1.97
C GLY A 706 -11.69 -19.85 -3.46
N PRO A 707 -12.58 -20.46 -4.27
CA PRO A 707 -12.58 -20.30 -5.74
C PRO A 707 -12.73 -18.88 -6.25
N GLN A 708 -13.29 -17.97 -5.44
CA GLN A 708 -13.45 -16.57 -5.83
C GLN A 708 -12.16 -15.75 -5.66
N SER A 709 -11.17 -16.28 -4.94
CA SER A 709 -9.87 -15.63 -4.74
C SER A 709 -8.89 -15.94 -5.87
N GLY A 710 -9.17 -16.97 -6.68
CA GLY A 710 -8.35 -17.31 -7.84
C GLY A 710 -8.56 -18.72 -8.36
N ASP A 711 -7.89 -19.01 -9.48
CA ASP A 711 -7.82 -20.33 -10.10
C ASP A 711 -6.47 -20.98 -9.83
N ILE A 712 -6.44 -22.29 -9.69
CA ILE A 712 -5.19 -23.04 -9.49
C ILE A 712 -4.23 -22.77 -10.65
N ALA A 713 -2.99 -22.39 -10.33
CA ALA A 713 -1.94 -22.14 -11.30
C ALA A 713 -1.12 -23.40 -11.58
N PRO A 714 -1.15 -23.92 -12.82
CA PRO A 714 -0.33 -25.09 -13.20
C PRO A 714 1.12 -24.69 -13.54
N HIS A 715 1.37 -23.43 -13.87
CA HIS A 715 2.66 -22.87 -14.30
C HIS A 715 2.80 -21.40 -13.88
N MET A 716 3.95 -20.77 -14.19
CA MET A 716 4.29 -19.42 -13.70
C MET A 716 3.65 -18.27 -14.51
N LEU A 717 3.25 -18.46 -15.78
CA LEU A 717 2.70 -17.37 -16.60
C LEU A 717 1.20 -17.15 -16.35
N PRO A 718 0.77 -15.98 -15.83
CA PRO A 718 -0.65 -15.65 -15.69
C PRO A 718 -1.39 -15.60 -17.04
N PRO A 719 -2.74 -15.81 -17.05
CA PRO A 719 -3.54 -15.87 -18.29
C PRO A 719 -3.45 -14.63 -19.18
N ALA A 720 -3.22 -13.43 -18.61
CA ALA A 720 -3.09 -12.17 -19.34
C ALA A 720 -1.77 -12.06 -20.12
N VAL A 721 -0.72 -12.74 -19.65
CA VAL A 721 0.63 -12.64 -20.22
C VAL A 721 0.74 -13.43 -21.53
N ALA A 722 1.31 -12.82 -22.56
CA ALA A 722 1.53 -13.47 -23.85
C ALA A 722 2.43 -14.71 -23.68
N GLY A 723 2.04 -15.83 -24.29
CA GLY A 723 2.71 -17.13 -24.14
C GLY A 723 2.14 -18.01 -23.02
N SER A 724 1.20 -17.51 -22.23
CA SER A 724 0.47 -18.36 -21.28
C SER A 724 -0.43 -19.35 -22.02
N ASP A 725 -0.23 -20.64 -21.75
CA ASP A 725 -1.04 -21.73 -22.27
C ASP A 725 -1.76 -22.42 -21.11
N PRO A 726 -3.08 -22.25 -20.97
CA PRO A 726 -3.83 -22.86 -19.88
C PRO A 726 -3.85 -24.39 -19.92
N SER A 727 -3.48 -25.02 -21.04
CA SER A 727 -3.37 -26.48 -21.16
C SER A 727 -2.01 -27.03 -20.70
N TYR A 728 -1.00 -26.17 -20.53
CA TYR A 728 0.33 -26.55 -20.07
C TYR A 728 0.30 -26.85 -18.56
N ASP A 729 0.31 -28.12 -18.20
CA ASP A 729 0.26 -28.62 -16.82
C ASP A 729 1.36 -29.67 -16.58
N PRO A 730 2.62 -29.24 -16.39
CA PRO A 730 3.77 -30.14 -16.32
C PRO A 730 3.74 -31.11 -15.13
N TYR A 731 2.97 -30.79 -14.08
CA TYR A 731 2.88 -31.61 -12.87
C TYR A 731 1.52 -32.30 -12.71
N GLY A 732 0.64 -32.25 -13.71
CA GLY A 732 -0.70 -32.81 -13.65
C GLY A 732 -1.61 -32.21 -12.61
N THR A 733 -1.39 -30.93 -12.31
CA THR A 733 -2.04 -30.17 -11.22
C THR A 733 -3.54 -29.98 -11.46
N LEU A 734 -3.95 -29.79 -12.73
CA LEU A 734 -5.33 -29.56 -13.13
C LEU A 734 -6.14 -30.86 -13.29
N LYS A 735 -5.47 -32.00 -13.42
CA LYS A 735 -6.12 -33.29 -13.30
C LYS A 735 -6.71 -33.37 -11.88
N ASP A 736 -7.93 -33.77 -11.73
CA ASP A 736 -8.61 -33.83 -10.42
C ASP A 736 -8.83 -32.49 -9.70
N GLY A 737 -8.86 -31.39 -10.44
CA GLY A 737 -9.13 -30.04 -9.89
C GLY A 737 -8.09 -29.52 -8.91
N GLY A 738 -6.80 -29.85 -9.13
CA GLY A 738 -5.69 -29.40 -8.30
C GLY A 738 -5.56 -30.15 -6.97
N LYS A 739 -6.23 -31.28 -6.82
CA LYS A 739 -6.16 -32.11 -5.62
C LYS A 739 -4.96 -33.07 -5.69
N PRO A 740 -3.91 -32.91 -4.89
CA PRO A 740 -2.73 -33.77 -4.89
C PRO A 740 -2.97 -35.08 -4.12
N ASN A 741 -4.19 -35.30 -3.69
CA ASN A 741 -4.57 -36.51 -2.93
C ASN A 741 -4.78 -37.73 -3.79
N THR A 742 -4.48 -37.68 -5.09
CA THR A 742 -4.43 -38.88 -5.90
C THR A 742 -3.28 -39.74 -5.38
N ALA A 743 -3.52 -41.07 -5.32
CA ALA A 743 -2.46 -42.01 -4.99
C ALA A 743 -1.24 -41.84 -5.93
N GLU A 744 -1.50 -41.39 -7.18
CA GLU A 744 -0.49 -41.08 -8.19
C GLU A 744 0.42 -39.89 -7.79
N ALA A 745 -0.14 -38.75 -7.38
CA ALA A 745 0.66 -37.57 -6.98
C ALA A 745 1.54 -37.88 -5.77
N LYS A 746 0.99 -38.60 -4.77
CA LYS A 746 1.78 -39.10 -3.63
C LYS A 746 2.87 -40.08 -4.02
N ALA A 747 2.59 -40.99 -4.97
CA ALA A 747 3.57 -41.94 -5.46
C ALA A 747 4.72 -41.20 -6.17
N LYS A 748 4.42 -40.25 -7.04
CA LYS A 748 5.42 -39.39 -7.71
C LYS A 748 6.25 -38.57 -6.71
N ALA A 749 5.63 -37.95 -5.72
CA ALA A 749 6.34 -37.20 -4.68
C ALA A 749 7.32 -38.12 -3.91
N LYS A 750 6.91 -39.37 -3.58
CA LYS A 750 7.78 -40.36 -2.92
C LYS A 750 8.88 -40.89 -3.84
N GLU A 751 8.62 -41.02 -5.13
CA GLU A 751 9.63 -41.37 -6.13
C GLU A 751 10.71 -40.30 -6.19
N GLU A 752 10.32 -39.01 -6.27
CA GLU A 752 11.22 -37.87 -6.29
C GLU A 752 12.01 -37.76 -4.96
N LEU A 753 11.39 -38.07 -3.82
CA LEU A 753 12.10 -38.15 -2.55
C LEU A 753 13.19 -39.22 -2.52
N ARG A 754 12.94 -40.40 -3.12
CA ARG A 754 13.96 -41.43 -3.25
C ARG A 754 15.09 -40.97 -4.17
N ALA A 755 14.75 -40.40 -5.33
CA ALA A 755 15.72 -39.86 -6.29
C ALA A 755 16.58 -38.73 -5.68
N CYS A 756 16.03 -37.95 -4.77
CA CYS A 756 16.81 -36.95 -4.07
C CYS A 756 17.59 -37.46 -2.84
N GLY A 757 17.58 -38.80 -2.59
CA GLY A 757 18.25 -39.39 -1.45
C GLY A 757 17.59 -39.14 -0.09
N LYS A 758 16.30 -38.82 -0.09
CA LYS A 758 15.50 -38.51 1.11
C LYS A 758 14.20 -39.35 1.16
N PRO A 759 14.28 -40.69 1.12
CA PRO A 759 13.10 -41.56 0.98
C PRO A 759 12.05 -41.35 2.08
N ASN A 760 12.48 -40.91 3.28
CA ASN A 760 11.63 -40.68 4.43
C ASN A 760 11.23 -39.18 4.58
N GLY A 761 11.58 -38.34 3.59
CA GLY A 761 11.36 -36.89 3.66
C GLY A 761 12.54 -36.13 4.25
N PHE A 762 12.32 -34.84 4.52
CA PHE A 762 13.31 -33.92 5.09
C PHE A 762 12.62 -32.78 5.83
N THR A 763 13.39 -31.99 6.59
CA THR A 763 12.91 -30.79 7.26
C THR A 763 13.31 -29.53 6.49
N THR A 764 12.43 -28.52 6.49
CA THR A 764 12.69 -27.19 5.92
C THR A 764 11.87 -26.12 6.64
N THR A 765 12.01 -24.84 6.26
CA THR A 765 11.20 -23.74 6.78
C THR A 765 10.43 -23.10 5.64
N ILE A 766 9.13 -22.83 5.86
CA ILE A 766 8.30 -21.97 5.01
C ILE A 766 8.34 -20.56 5.60
N ALA A 767 8.93 -19.62 4.86
CA ALA A 767 8.89 -18.21 5.21
C ALA A 767 7.64 -17.56 4.60
N THR A 768 6.88 -16.84 5.41
CA THR A 768 5.68 -16.15 5.00
C THR A 768 5.57 -14.80 5.71
N ARG A 769 4.74 -13.90 5.17
CA ARG A 769 4.43 -12.62 5.83
C ARG A 769 3.55 -12.87 7.05
N ASN A 770 3.77 -12.11 8.10
CA ASN A 770 2.92 -12.10 9.29
C ASN A 770 1.59 -11.39 9.00
N ARG A 771 0.74 -12.07 8.22
CA ARG A 771 -0.65 -11.70 7.91
C ARG A 771 -1.52 -12.94 8.00
N PRO A 772 -2.70 -12.89 8.62
CA PRO A 772 -3.54 -14.08 8.82
C PRO A 772 -3.73 -14.91 7.56
N GLY A 773 -4.12 -14.32 6.43
CA GLY A 773 -4.32 -15.05 5.19
C GLY A 773 -3.03 -15.62 4.56
N ASP A 774 -1.85 -15.01 4.79
CA ASP A 774 -0.57 -15.54 4.31
C ASP A 774 -0.09 -16.69 5.21
N VAL A 775 -0.33 -16.61 6.51
CA VAL A 775 -0.06 -17.67 7.48
C VAL A 775 -0.94 -18.88 7.22
N ASP A 776 -2.22 -18.68 6.92
CA ASP A 776 -3.16 -19.75 6.56
C ASP A 776 -2.69 -20.51 5.31
N ILE A 777 -2.23 -19.78 4.28
CA ILE A 777 -1.64 -20.35 3.04
C ILE A 777 -0.41 -21.19 3.35
N ALA A 778 0.52 -20.66 4.14
CA ALA A 778 1.75 -21.35 4.52
C ALA A 778 1.46 -22.61 5.36
N THR A 779 0.48 -22.52 6.27
CA THR A 779 0.02 -23.64 7.11
C THR A 779 -0.61 -24.73 6.25
N ALA A 780 -1.51 -24.38 5.32
CA ALA A 780 -2.11 -25.34 4.39
C ALA A 780 -1.05 -26.06 3.54
N LEU A 781 -0.01 -25.34 3.09
CA LEU A 781 1.11 -25.92 2.38
C LEU A 781 1.92 -26.87 3.27
N SER A 782 2.26 -26.46 4.50
CA SER A 782 2.96 -27.31 5.48
C SER A 782 2.24 -28.64 5.72
N GLU A 783 0.94 -28.58 5.96
CA GLU A 783 0.12 -29.78 6.20
C GLU A 783 0.08 -30.72 4.98
N SER A 784 0.07 -30.16 3.77
CA SER A 784 0.13 -30.98 2.57
C SER A 784 1.46 -31.74 2.43
N LEU A 785 2.57 -31.10 2.76
CA LEU A 785 3.92 -31.67 2.67
C LEU A 785 4.18 -32.78 3.71
N LYS A 786 3.60 -32.68 4.91
CA LYS A 786 3.67 -33.71 5.95
C LYS A 786 3.19 -35.08 5.45
N ARG A 787 2.23 -35.15 4.52
CA ARG A 787 1.64 -36.38 3.98
C ARG A 787 2.64 -37.24 3.24
N VAL A 788 3.78 -36.70 2.83
CA VAL A 788 4.86 -37.42 2.14
C VAL A 788 6.15 -37.48 2.96
N GLY A 789 6.15 -36.98 4.20
CA GLY A 789 7.29 -36.98 5.11
C GLY A 789 8.15 -35.72 5.07
N ILE A 790 7.73 -34.68 4.34
CA ILE A 790 8.40 -33.36 4.37
C ILE A 790 7.84 -32.57 5.55
N SER A 791 8.67 -32.26 6.56
CA SER A 791 8.30 -31.45 7.71
C SER A 791 8.74 -30.00 7.45
N ALA A 792 7.78 -29.12 7.21
CA ALA A 792 8.02 -27.71 6.92
C ALA A 792 7.48 -26.84 8.05
N ARG A 793 8.36 -26.22 8.83
CA ARG A 793 7.97 -25.25 9.89
C ARG A 793 7.61 -23.92 9.24
N VAL A 794 6.49 -23.33 9.63
CA VAL A 794 6.12 -21.98 9.20
C VAL A 794 6.85 -20.98 10.09
N GLU A 795 7.48 -19.99 9.47
CA GLU A 795 8.09 -18.84 10.13
C GLU A 795 7.47 -17.57 9.56
N GLU A 796 6.83 -16.82 10.44
CA GLU A 796 6.19 -15.56 10.13
C GLU A 796 7.22 -14.45 10.20
N ILE A 797 7.22 -13.57 9.20
CA ILE A 797 8.19 -12.48 9.09
C ILE A 797 7.38 -11.19 8.92
N ASP A 798 7.74 -10.19 9.70
CA ASP A 798 7.11 -8.88 9.63
C ASP A 798 7.12 -8.34 8.22
N LEU A 799 6.03 -7.71 7.85
CA LEU A 799 5.81 -7.18 6.52
C LEU A 799 6.93 -6.24 6.07
N VAL A 800 7.39 -5.41 7.00
CA VAL A 800 8.46 -4.43 6.79
C VAL A 800 9.79 -5.11 6.46
N ASN A 801 10.13 -6.16 7.21
CA ASN A 801 11.40 -6.88 7.07
C ASN A 801 11.35 -7.97 6.00
N TYR A 802 10.14 -8.28 5.50
CA TYR A 802 9.95 -9.41 4.59
C TYR A 802 10.72 -9.24 3.27
N ALA A 803 10.58 -8.07 2.63
CA ALA A 803 11.23 -7.80 1.35
C ALA A 803 12.77 -7.78 1.48
N GLU A 804 13.30 -7.17 2.53
CA GLU A 804 14.74 -7.13 2.81
C GLU A 804 15.29 -8.52 3.12
N THR A 805 14.59 -9.26 3.99
CA THR A 805 14.98 -10.62 4.41
C THR A 805 14.98 -11.59 3.22
N MET A 806 13.91 -11.58 2.41
CA MET A 806 13.79 -12.46 1.24
C MET A 806 14.66 -12.01 0.08
N GLY A 807 14.90 -10.70 -0.05
CA GLY A 807 15.82 -10.13 -1.04
C GLY A 807 17.31 -10.31 -0.73
N SER A 808 17.67 -11.03 0.36
CA SER A 808 19.04 -11.36 0.72
C SER A 808 19.30 -12.87 0.61
N PRO A 809 19.91 -13.39 -0.48
CA PRO A 809 20.21 -14.81 -0.64
C PRO A 809 21.03 -15.38 0.54
N ALA A 810 21.94 -14.58 1.08
CA ALA A 810 22.75 -14.98 2.27
C ALA A 810 21.87 -15.20 3.51
N THR A 811 20.88 -14.33 3.74
CA THR A 811 19.92 -14.45 4.85
C THR A 811 19.00 -15.65 4.66
N VAL A 812 18.41 -15.81 3.46
CA VAL A 812 17.57 -16.95 3.10
C VAL A 812 18.30 -18.28 3.36
N LYS A 813 19.54 -18.38 2.89
CA LYS A 813 20.39 -19.57 3.11
C LYS A 813 20.72 -19.79 4.60
N LYS A 814 21.13 -18.74 5.33
CA LYS A 814 21.47 -18.80 6.76
C LYS A 814 20.30 -19.25 7.62
N LYS A 815 19.10 -18.74 7.33
CA LYS A 815 17.85 -19.06 8.05
C LYS A 815 17.25 -20.40 7.61
N GLY A 816 17.69 -20.98 6.50
CA GLY A 816 17.18 -22.25 5.98
C GLY A 816 15.76 -22.12 5.41
N TYR A 817 15.39 -20.96 4.86
CA TYR A 817 14.09 -20.72 4.20
C TYR A 817 14.03 -21.46 2.87
N GLY A 818 13.67 -22.75 2.91
CA GLY A 818 13.60 -23.58 1.71
C GLY A 818 12.33 -23.38 0.88
N ILE A 819 11.31 -22.75 1.47
CA ILE A 819 10.06 -22.44 0.79
C ILE A 819 9.71 -20.99 1.16
N VAL A 820 9.57 -20.12 0.17
CA VAL A 820 9.26 -18.70 0.39
C VAL A 820 7.98 -18.34 -0.33
N VAL A 821 6.90 -18.09 0.44
CA VAL A 821 5.57 -17.76 -0.13
C VAL A 821 5.59 -16.33 -0.66
N GLN A 822 5.26 -16.15 -1.94
CA GLN A 822 5.35 -14.88 -2.64
C GLN A 822 4.12 -14.58 -3.47
N ARG A 823 3.97 -13.29 -3.82
CA ARG A 823 3.06 -12.80 -4.84
C ARG A 823 3.84 -11.95 -5.82
N TRP A 824 3.52 -12.06 -7.10
CA TRP A 824 4.15 -11.30 -8.16
C TRP A 824 3.15 -10.91 -9.22
N ALA A 825 3.24 -9.71 -9.74
CA ALA A 825 2.47 -9.22 -10.88
C ALA A 825 3.43 -8.61 -11.91
N ALA A 826 3.03 -8.61 -13.18
CA ALA A 826 3.78 -7.92 -14.22
C ALA A 826 3.52 -6.42 -14.17
N ASP A 827 4.55 -5.60 -14.36
CA ASP A 827 4.40 -4.16 -14.52
C ASP A 827 3.80 -3.79 -15.90
N PHE A 828 3.93 -4.69 -16.86
CA PHE A 828 3.24 -4.67 -18.16
C PHE A 828 2.99 -6.12 -18.64
N PRO A 829 1.91 -6.38 -19.40
CA PRO A 829 1.39 -7.73 -19.61
C PRO A 829 2.21 -8.56 -20.63
N THR A 830 3.50 -8.75 -20.37
CA THR A 830 4.42 -9.58 -21.18
C THR A 830 5.28 -10.47 -20.33
N GLY A 831 5.94 -11.44 -20.98
CA GLY A 831 6.90 -12.31 -20.31
C GLY A 831 8.13 -11.58 -19.79
N GLN A 832 8.58 -10.50 -20.43
CA GLN A 832 9.64 -9.65 -19.90
C GLN A 832 9.21 -9.03 -18.57
N GLY A 833 8.06 -8.36 -18.52
CA GLY A 833 7.56 -7.73 -17.29
C GLY A 833 7.23 -8.71 -16.17
N PHE A 834 7.01 -10.00 -16.49
CA PHE A 834 6.64 -11.02 -15.50
C PHE A 834 7.78 -11.95 -15.12
N LEU A 835 8.39 -12.67 -16.10
CA LEU A 835 9.35 -13.73 -15.82
C LEU A 835 10.77 -13.23 -15.62
N GLN A 836 11.20 -12.18 -16.33
CA GLN A 836 12.59 -11.74 -16.29
C GLN A 836 13.04 -11.37 -14.88
N PRO A 837 12.31 -10.55 -14.08
CA PRO A 837 12.76 -10.19 -12.75
C PRO A 837 12.93 -11.38 -11.79
N ILE A 838 12.16 -12.46 -12.00
CA ILE A 838 12.13 -13.61 -11.08
C ILE A 838 12.98 -14.79 -11.56
N ALA A 839 13.42 -14.82 -12.83
CA ALA A 839 14.05 -16.03 -13.39
C ALA A 839 15.31 -15.80 -14.24
N ASP A 840 15.68 -14.55 -14.55
CA ASP A 840 16.95 -14.21 -15.22
C ASP A 840 18.07 -14.29 -14.17
N GLY A 841 19.03 -15.21 -14.36
CA GLY A 841 20.14 -15.44 -13.42
C GLY A 841 21.05 -14.24 -13.26
N ARG A 842 21.17 -13.40 -14.31
CA ARG A 842 22.02 -12.20 -14.34
C ARG A 842 21.47 -11.08 -13.44
N LEU A 843 20.18 -11.15 -13.04
CA LEU A 843 19.54 -10.18 -12.15
C LEU A 843 19.63 -10.56 -10.66
N ILE A 844 20.29 -11.68 -10.32
CA ILE A 844 20.49 -12.08 -8.93
C ILE A 844 21.40 -11.05 -8.23
N GLN A 845 20.94 -10.52 -7.10
CA GLN A 845 21.62 -9.51 -6.30
C GLN A 845 21.81 -9.97 -4.87
N ASN A 846 22.81 -9.40 -4.18
CA ASN A 846 23.06 -9.69 -2.76
C ASN A 846 22.02 -9.09 -1.82
N THR A 847 21.34 -8.01 -2.25
CA THR A 847 20.26 -7.31 -1.54
C THR A 847 19.22 -6.85 -2.55
N GLY A 848 17.94 -6.88 -2.17
CA GLY A 848 16.85 -6.54 -3.08
C GLY A 848 16.64 -7.55 -4.22
N ASN A 849 17.10 -8.80 -4.03
CA ASN A 849 16.97 -9.87 -5.03
C ASN A 849 15.52 -10.31 -5.17
N ILE A 850 14.98 -10.24 -6.40
CA ILE A 850 13.63 -10.69 -6.73
C ILE A 850 13.62 -12.15 -7.21
N ASN A 851 14.73 -12.63 -7.81
CA ASN A 851 14.92 -14.05 -8.16
C ASN A 851 15.25 -14.86 -6.88
N ILE A 852 14.25 -15.00 -5.99
CA ILE A 852 14.43 -15.63 -4.67
C ILE A 852 14.80 -17.12 -4.77
N SER A 853 14.41 -17.80 -5.84
CA SER A 853 14.81 -19.18 -6.09
C SER A 853 16.29 -19.34 -6.41
N GLU A 854 16.97 -18.22 -6.72
CA GLU A 854 18.34 -18.20 -7.23
C GLU A 854 18.48 -19.08 -8.49
N LEU A 855 17.47 -19.03 -9.39
CA LEU A 855 17.54 -19.69 -10.68
C LEU A 855 18.60 -18.98 -11.53
N ASP A 856 19.68 -19.69 -11.80
CA ASP A 856 20.80 -19.26 -12.62
C ASP A 856 21.04 -20.39 -13.65
N ASP A 857 20.54 -20.17 -14.87
CA ASP A 857 20.58 -21.10 -15.99
C ASP A 857 20.87 -20.32 -17.28
N PRO A 858 22.07 -20.42 -17.83
CA PRO A 858 22.45 -19.68 -19.05
C PRO A 858 21.50 -19.92 -20.24
N THR A 859 20.86 -21.10 -20.32
CA THR A 859 19.88 -21.36 -21.38
C THR A 859 18.63 -20.51 -21.21
N VAL A 860 18.20 -20.27 -19.98
CA VAL A 860 17.06 -19.38 -19.66
C VAL A 860 17.46 -17.93 -19.97
N ASP A 861 18.68 -17.54 -19.64
CA ASP A 861 19.21 -16.19 -19.86
C ASP A 861 19.32 -15.86 -21.35
N ASP A 862 19.82 -16.82 -22.17
CA ASP A 862 19.88 -16.68 -23.64
C ASP A 862 18.47 -16.60 -24.28
N LEU A 863 17.50 -17.36 -23.75
CA LEU A 863 16.11 -17.28 -24.21
C LEU A 863 15.47 -15.93 -23.86
N PHE A 864 15.81 -15.33 -22.72
CA PHE A 864 15.37 -13.97 -22.41
C PHE A 864 15.94 -12.96 -23.41
N ASP A 865 17.22 -13.03 -23.74
CA ASP A 865 17.82 -12.13 -24.73
C ASP A 865 17.13 -12.22 -26.09
N ALA A 866 16.83 -13.45 -26.55
CA ALA A 866 16.10 -13.65 -27.79
C ALA A 866 14.65 -13.15 -27.74
N ALA A 867 13.91 -13.45 -26.65
CA ALA A 867 12.51 -13.04 -26.49
C ALA A 867 12.35 -11.51 -26.36
N ILE A 868 13.28 -10.86 -25.66
CA ILE A 868 13.28 -9.39 -25.46
C ILE A 868 13.61 -8.67 -26.77
N ALA A 869 14.49 -9.23 -27.59
CA ALA A 869 14.86 -8.64 -28.88
C ALA A 869 13.79 -8.85 -29.98
N GLU A 870 12.82 -9.75 -29.79
CA GLU A 870 11.80 -10.08 -30.79
C GLU A 870 10.72 -8.99 -30.86
N GLU A 871 10.54 -8.42 -32.05
CA GLU A 871 9.55 -7.35 -32.33
C GLU A 871 8.13 -7.89 -32.54
N ASP A 872 7.99 -9.15 -32.98
CA ASP A 872 6.68 -9.80 -33.16
C ASP A 872 6.17 -10.34 -31.80
N PRO A 873 5.10 -9.76 -31.21
CA PRO A 873 4.59 -10.18 -29.91
C PRO A 873 4.16 -11.64 -29.85
N ALA A 874 3.75 -12.23 -30.98
CA ALA A 874 3.34 -13.64 -31.04
C ALA A 874 4.56 -14.58 -31.02
N LYS A 875 5.69 -14.16 -31.62
CA LYS A 875 6.94 -14.92 -31.50
C LYS A 875 7.54 -14.77 -30.13
N ALA A 876 7.67 -13.54 -29.61
CA ALA A 876 8.10 -13.30 -28.24
C ALA A 876 7.28 -14.13 -27.23
N GLY A 877 5.97 -14.19 -27.39
CA GLY A 877 5.09 -15.01 -26.56
C GLY A 877 5.45 -16.50 -26.59
N ARG A 878 5.84 -17.06 -27.76
CA ARG A 878 6.30 -18.45 -27.85
C ARG A 878 7.61 -18.69 -27.11
N ASP A 879 8.51 -17.72 -27.17
CA ASP A 879 9.79 -17.82 -26.46
C ASP A 879 9.60 -17.70 -24.96
N TYR A 880 8.72 -16.81 -24.47
CA TYR A 880 8.32 -16.77 -23.07
C TYR A 880 7.63 -18.06 -22.60
N ALA A 881 6.85 -18.72 -23.46
CA ALA A 881 6.31 -20.05 -23.16
C ALA A 881 7.42 -21.10 -22.96
N ARG A 882 8.48 -21.07 -23.81
CA ARG A 882 9.66 -21.95 -23.65
C ARG A 882 10.42 -21.64 -22.36
N ILE A 883 10.60 -20.36 -22.01
CA ILE A 883 11.20 -19.96 -20.73
C ILE A 883 10.38 -20.53 -19.58
N ASN A 884 9.04 -20.39 -19.62
CA ASN A 884 8.14 -20.94 -18.60
C ASN A 884 8.27 -22.47 -18.48
N GLN A 885 8.48 -23.20 -19.61
CA GLN A 885 8.77 -24.65 -19.58
C GLN A 885 10.10 -24.93 -18.86
N LYS A 886 11.16 -24.20 -19.15
CA LYS A 886 12.48 -24.37 -18.49
C LYS A 886 12.40 -24.09 -16.99
N ILE A 887 11.67 -23.04 -16.59
CA ILE A 887 11.40 -22.73 -15.18
C ILE A 887 10.68 -23.93 -14.51
N SER A 888 9.68 -24.49 -15.16
CA SER A 888 8.96 -25.65 -14.65
C SER A 888 9.86 -26.89 -14.54
N ASP A 889 10.69 -27.17 -15.55
CA ASP A 889 11.64 -28.29 -15.54
C ASP A 889 12.65 -28.19 -14.39
N SER A 890 13.09 -26.96 -14.09
CA SER A 890 14.00 -26.67 -12.97
C SER A 890 13.36 -26.87 -11.59
N ALA A 891 12.01 -26.89 -11.52
CA ALA A 891 11.23 -26.91 -10.29
C ALA A 891 11.67 -25.81 -9.28
N ALA A 892 12.16 -24.68 -9.78
CA ALA A 892 12.63 -23.55 -8.94
C ALA A 892 11.47 -22.83 -8.25
N TYR A 893 10.26 -22.94 -8.79
CA TYR A 893 9.04 -22.30 -8.32
C TYR A 893 7.89 -23.28 -8.22
N LEU A 894 7.07 -23.12 -7.19
CA LEU A 894 5.80 -23.79 -6.98
C LEU A 894 4.67 -22.81 -7.28
N PRO A 895 4.08 -22.79 -8.49
CA PRO A 895 2.89 -21.99 -8.76
C PRO A 895 1.70 -22.53 -7.95
N LEU A 896 0.92 -21.62 -7.36
CA LEU A 896 -0.19 -21.98 -6.47
C LEU A 896 -1.54 -21.51 -7.03
N MET A 897 -1.67 -20.19 -7.31
CA MET A 897 -2.95 -19.63 -7.72
C MET A 897 -2.79 -18.37 -8.57
N PHE A 898 -3.51 -18.28 -9.70
CA PHE A 898 -3.76 -17.04 -10.43
C PHE A 898 -4.86 -16.29 -9.70
N GLN A 899 -4.54 -15.15 -9.11
CA GLN A 899 -5.45 -14.43 -8.22
C GLN A 899 -6.54 -13.66 -8.98
N ARG A 900 -7.69 -13.55 -8.32
CA ARG A 900 -8.82 -12.71 -8.74
C ARG A 900 -9.16 -11.72 -7.64
N SER A 901 -9.61 -10.53 -8.03
CA SER A 901 -10.15 -9.52 -7.11
C SER A 901 -11.64 -9.37 -7.28
N THR A 902 -12.37 -9.21 -6.17
CA THR A 902 -13.78 -8.86 -6.24
C THR A 902 -13.91 -7.35 -6.16
N ILE A 903 -14.47 -6.72 -7.22
CA ILE A 903 -14.65 -5.29 -7.33
C ILE A 903 -16.13 -4.92 -7.43
N TRP A 904 -16.48 -3.73 -6.94
CA TRP A 904 -17.85 -3.23 -6.86
C TRP A 904 -18.18 -2.27 -7.99
N ARG A 905 -19.35 -2.47 -8.62
CA ARG A 905 -19.91 -1.60 -9.64
C ARG A 905 -21.10 -0.83 -9.08
N GLY A 906 -20.96 0.48 -8.87
CA GLY A 906 -22.02 1.36 -8.43
C GLY A 906 -23.17 1.42 -9.45
N SER A 907 -24.39 1.62 -8.97
CA SER A 907 -25.60 1.60 -9.83
C SER A 907 -25.65 2.73 -10.86
N ARG A 908 -24.97 3.84 -10.57
CA ARG A 908 -24.93 5.02 -11.46
C ARG A 908 -23.85 4.93 -12.53
N LEU A 909 -22.91 3.99 -12.41
CA LEU A 909 -21.80 3.87 -13.35
C LEU A 909 -22.29 3.47 -14.75
N THR A 910 -21.71 4.13 -15.75
CA THR A 910 -21.90 3.82 -17.18
C THR A 910 -20.56 3.48 -17.82
N ASN A 911 -20.58 2.75 -18.94
CA ASN A 911 -19.42 2.32 -19.72
C ASN A 911 -18.42 1.48 -18.90
N VAL A 912 -18.94 0.66 -17.98
CA VAL A 912 -18.12 -0.13 -17.07
C VAL A 912 -17.60 -1.38 -17.76
N ARG A 913 -16.30 -1.55 -17.78
CA ARG A 913 -15.59 -2.76 -18.23
C ARG A 913 -14.29 -2.92 -17.47
N THR A 914 -13.87 -4.14 -17.23
CA THR A 914 -12.55 -4.43 -16.66
C THR A 914 -11.49 -4.48 -17.77
N SER A 915 -10.24 -4.18 -17.42
CA SER A 915 -9.12 -4.29 -18.34
C SER A 915 -7.95 -5.02 -17.67
N GLU A 916 -7.40 -6.01 -18.36
CA GLU A 916 -6.24 -6.77 -17.86
C GLU A 916 -4.96 -5.94 -17.85
N ALA A 917 -4.85 -4.88 -18.67
CA ALA A 917 -3.73 -3.94 -18.61
C ALA A 917 -3.74 -3.06 -17.34
N TRP A 918 -4.86 -3.01 -16.63
CA TRP A 918 -5.03 -2.28 -15.39
C TRP A 918 -5.35 -3.24 -14.22
N ASP A 919 -4.64 -4.37 -14.17
CA ASP A 919 -4.75 -5.37 -13.11
C ASP A 919 -6.20 -5.84 -12.86
N GLY A 920 -7.02 -5.91 -13.92
CA GLY A 920 -8.42 -6.26 -13.81
C GLY A 920 -9.33 -5.19 -13.21
N ASN A 921 -8.82 -4.02 -12.87
CA ASN A 921 -9.66 -2.89 -12.46
C ASN A 921 -10.55 -2.41 -13.61
N TYR A 922 -11.59 -1.65 -13.28
CA TYR A 922 -12.37 -0.98 -14.33
C TYR A 922 -11.47 -0.01 -15.10
N ASP A 923 -11.71 0.11 -16.41
CA ASP A 923 -11.06 1.12 -17.26
C ASP A 923 -11.60 2.51 -16.86
N TYR A 924 -10.91 3.18 -15.93
CA TYR A 924 -11.38 4.44 -15.32
C TYR A 924 -11.64 5.52 -16.36
N ALA A 925 -10.77 5.63 -17.38
CA ALA A 925 -10.90 6.66 -18.41
C ALA A 925 -12.17 6.53 -19.30
N SER A 926 -12.87 5.40 -19.23
CA SER A 926 -14.12 5.16 -19.95
C SER A 926 -15.36 5.47 -19.13
N LEU A 927 -15.26 5.54 -17.79
CA LEU A 927 -16.41 5.64 -16.90
C LEU A 927 -17.20 6.93 -17.09
N GLY A 928 -18.51 6.81 -16.98
CA GLY A 928 -19.45 7.91 -16.84
C GLY A 928 -20.40 7.64 -15.68
N VAL A 929 -21.26 8.59 -15.38
CA VAL A 929 -22.32 8.46 -14.36
C VAL A 929 -23.67 8.77 -14.97
N ALA A 930 -24.68 7.96 -14.68
CA ALA A 930 -26.07 8.28 -14.97
C ALA A 930 -26.49 9.41 -14.01
N GLY A 931 -27.06 10.47 -14.56
CA GLY A 931 -27.58 11.62 -13.80
C GLY A 931 -28.83 11.28 -13.02
#